data_4bfafb219c374ceae6106915f48e6308
#
_entry.id   4bfafb219c374ceae6106915f48e6308
#
_cell.length_a   1.000
_cell.length_b   1.000
_cell.length_c   1.000
_cell.angle_alpha   90.00
_cell.angle_beta   90.00
_cell.angle_gamma   90.00
#
_symmetry.space_group_name_H-M   'P 1'
#
loop_
_entity.id
_entity.type
_entity.pdbx_description
1 polymer ?
#
loop_
_entity_poly.entity_id
_entity_poly.type
_entity_poly.pdbx_seq_one_letter_code
_entity_poly.pdbx_strand_id
1 'polypeptide(L)'
;MRKFNSIQTELTEELLSKMPREEKQDLLDSIDSIQFIQNLSHPDRKFAKDLDRWENPLLPLTSDDPDIHTRVKDSNGKIAVDLTNPHILEDMDYFRPAAIHFEKHGCYTKLFPNKNPNSDYYKFWAEEARRSREGYVRQSDGEWIPGTFYFQLNYCPVLRSEIIQGTKQSDRLEGFPFVWDADYWFFHYVEQCRALGMHGANLKRRGCGYSVKASSMLSRNFILGDSMKAREKVKSFAIANEKEYLTKDGVLNKFVNNIDWCATHTPWPRIRSLKDSLNDMHWRMGRKDNIRGTEVGVLNEVMGVTLKNDAQKARGKRGALVLWEEAGKFVDFLTAWKIAQPSVETSAGYAFGFMMAGGTGGVEGGAFEGLEEIFYNSAGYNIHSMPNVFDRNTNGKGQCAFFFGTYLNYDGKMDNNGNSDVIGALIGINKKRSKIKYGSSDINTIVQTKAEEPITPQEAIMRKEGSAFPVSDLRDYLEDIAPELNTFVDSHWVGSLTYDEKGFTKWLNDDRKKPIRDFPFKVRGNASSDGAIEIFEMPNKDRDGKVFQNRYIAGIDPVDNDYTLGGSLASIIVFDLWTDKIVAEYTGRPMMADEFYETCLRLLTFYNAQGNYENNLKGLFSYFSNHNALYLLADSPDILRDMEIVKSTLYGNRSKGTRTTQEVIKLGKTLQRQWMLTPYEEERYDEETSETITMSIPNLRRIRSIGYIKECIAWNPDINTDRVSAMDMVMILREDRAKMIDKYEDNKNENVNTFFHDDEFLDSNWQKAVAKMGGDANNGFGMI
;
A
#
# COMPACT_ATOMS: atom_id res chain seq x y z
N MET A 1 29.55 27.40 8.53
CA MET A 1 29.74 26.48 7.38
C MET A 1 29.78 25.07 7.94
N ARG A 2 28.75 24.29 7.68
CA ARG A 2 28.74 22.86 8.03
C ARG A 2 29.51 22.11 6.96
N LYS A 3 30.49 21.34 7.39
CA LYS A 3 31.07 20.30 6.56
C LYS A 3 30.20 19.05 6.72
N PHE A 4 29.25 18.82 5.81
CA PHE A 4 28.76 17.48 5.59
C PHE A 4 29.92 16.64 5.06
N ASN A 5 30.00 15.37 5.43
CA ASN A 5 31.03 14.51 4.86
C ASN A 5 30.79 14.39 3.37
N SER A 6 31.69 14.92 2.58
CA SER A 6 31.59 15.09 1.13
C SER A 6 31.85 13.82 0.33
N ILE A 7 31.68 12.64 0.88
CA ILE A 7 32.03 11.41 0.20
C ILE A 7 30.75 10.61 -0.01
N GLN A 8 30.34 10.47 -1.28
CA GLN A 8 29.38 9.48 -1.70
C GLN A 8 29.96 8.09 -1.41
N THR A 9 29.16 7.21 -0.81
CA THR A 9 29.56 5.83 -0.52
C THR A 9 29.56 5.05 -1.83
N GLU A 10 30.73 4.61 -2.30
CA GLU A 10 30.86 3.78 -3.48
C GLU A 10 30.68 2.31 -3.12
N LEU A 11 29.93 1.58 -3.95
CA LEU A 11 29.75 0.14 -3.83
C LEU A 11 31.00 -0.57 -4.37
N THR A 12 31.97 -0.83 -3.50
CA THR A 12 33.21 -1.51 -3.85
C THR A 12 33.27 -2.91 -3.27
N GLU A 13 34.05 -3.79 -3.89
CA GLU A 13 34.34 -5.13 -3.35
C GLU A 13 34.96 -5.05 -1.94
N GLU A 14 35.78 -4.04 -1.69
CA GLU A 14 36.38 -3.80 -0.39
C GLU A 14 35.31 -3.47 0.68
N LEU A 15 34.32 -2.63 0.36
CA LEU A 15 33.20 -2.33 1.25
C LEU A 15 32.41 -3.62 1.54
N LEU A 16 32.07 -4.38 0.50
CA LEU A 16 31.30 -5.61 0.63
C LEU A 16 32.04 -6.71 1.41
N SER A 17 33.37 -6.78 1.28
CA SER A 17 34.20 -7.76 2.00
C SER A 17 34.27 -7.51 3.52
N LYS A 18 34.10 -6.26 3.94
CA LYS A 18 34.12 -5.84 5.34
C LYS A 18 32.76 -6.00 6.05
N MET A 19 31.69 -6.28 5.31
CA MET A 19 30.34 -6.43 5.86
C MET A 19 30.06 -7.87 6.29
N PRO A 20 29.31 -8.11 7.38
CA PRO A 20 28.75 -9.40 7.69
C PRO A 20 27.90 -9.93 6.52
N ARG A 21 27.85 -11.25 6.35
CA ARG A 21 27.19 -11.89 5.21
C ARG A 21 25.72 -11.47 5.07
N GLU A 22 24.99 -11.38 6.17
CA GLU A 22 23.57 -10.96 6.18
C GLU A 22 23.42 -9.49 5.80
N GLU A 23 24.22 -8.58 6.39
CA GLU A 23 24.17 -7.14 6.04
C GLU A 23 24.54 -6.90 4.57
N LYS A 24 25.45 -7.69 4.03
CA LYS A 24 25.83 -7.66 2.60
C LYS A 24 24.67 -8.09 1.74
N GLN A 25 23.98 -9.19 2.08
CA GLN A 25 22.85 -9.68 1.31
C GLN A 25 21.70 -8.66 1.35
N ASP A 26 21.33 -8.18 2.54
CA ASP A 26 20.29 -7.15 2.71
C ASP A 26 20.57 -5.88 1.88
N LEU A 27 21.84 -5.47 1.78
CA LEU A 27 22.24 -4.33 0.94
C LEU A 27 22.07 -4.62 -0.54
N LEU A 28 22.53 -5.78 -1.00
CA LEU A 28 22.42 -6.18 -2.41
C LEU A 28 20.95 -6.35 -2.82
N ASP A 29 20.12 -6.96 -1.98
CA ASP A 29 18.69 -7.11 -2.23
C ASP A 29 17.99 -5.75 -2.29
N SER A 30 18.37 -4.80 -1.42
CA SER A 30 17.85 -3.44 -1.47
C SER A 30 18.25 -2.71 -2.75
N ILE A 31 19.49 -2.85 -3.20
CA ILE A 31 19.97 -2.28 -4.46
C ILE A 31 19.23 -2.90 -5.64
N ASP A 32 19.07 -4.21 -5.61
CA ASP A 32 18.37 -4.95 -6.67
C ASP A 32 16.88 -4.61 -6.74
N SER A 33 16.26 -4.23 -5.63
CA SER A 33 14.84 -3.83 -5.60
C SER A 33 14.57 -2.45 -6.22
N ILE A 34 15.60 -1.60 -6.41
CA ILE A 34 15.44 -0.21 -6.83
C ILE A 34 16.15 0.04 -8.17
N GLN A 35 15.37 0.26 -9.21
CA GLN A 35 15.92 0.65 -10.52
C GLN A 35 16.54 2.07 -10.50
N PHE A 36 16.03 2.95 -9.66
CA PHE A 36 16.50 4.33 -9.52
C PHE A 36 17.99 4.43 -9.17
N ILE A 37 18.50 3.50 -8.33
CA ILE A 37 19.93 3.47 -7.96
C ILE A 37 20.82 3.22 -9.17
N GLN A 38 20.40 2.38 -10.09
CA GLN A 38 21.16 2.10 -11.31
C GLN A 38 21.32 3.38 -12.14
N ASN A 39 20.27 4.21 -12.19
CA ASN A 39 20.34 5.51 -12.86
C ASN A 39 21.26 6.48 -12.12
N LEU A 40 21.28 6.47 -10.79
CA LEU A 40 22.17 7.30 -9.99
C LEU A 40 23.65 6.92 -10.10
N SER A 41 23.96 5.65 -10.27
CA SER A 41 25.33 5.14 -10.35
C SER A 41 25.81 4.91 -11.78
N HIS A 42 24.98 5.17 -12.80
CA HIS A 42 25.37 4.97 -14.20
C HIS A 42 26.54 5.89 -14.59
N PRO A 43 27.57 5.39 -15.32
CA PRO A 43 28.74 6.17 -15.71
C PRO A 43 28.40 7.35 -16.63
N ASP A 44 27.29 7.26 -17.37
CA ASP A 44 26.79 8.33 -18.24
C ASP A 44 25.92 9.36 -17.51
N ARG A 45 25.84 9.29 -16.18
CA ARG A 45 25.13 10.27 -15.38
C ARG A 45 25.69 11.66 -15.62
N LYS A 46 24.85 12.58 -16.07
CA LYS A 46 25.24 13.94 -16.40
C LYS A 46 25.20 14.84 -15.17
N PHE A 47 26.17 15.74 -15.09
CA PHE A 47 26.10 16.88 -14.18
C PHE A 47 25.09 17.91 -14.68
N ALA A 48 24.62 18.77 -13.78
CA ALA A 48 23.64 19.79 -14.12
C ALA A 48 24.04 20.65 -15.33
N LYS A 49 25.32 21.00 -15.43
CA LYS A 49 25.90 21.79 -16.55
C LYS A 49 25.87 21.09 -17.90
N ASP A 50 25.81 19.76 -17.92
CA ASP A 50 25.83 18.95 -19.14
C ASP A 50 24.43 18.64 -19.66
N LEU A 51 23.36 19.02 -18.91
CA LEU A 51 21.98 18.83 -19.32
C LEU A 51 21.46 20.01 -20.11
N ASP A 52 20.56 19.74 -21.04
CA ASP A 52 19.77 20.81 -21.65
C ASP A 52 18.88 21.47 -20.59
N ARG A 53 18.86 22.80 -20.63
CA ARG A 53 18.09 23.58 -19.66
C ARG A 53 17.03 24.40 -20.35
N TRP A 54 16.02 24.79 -19.66
CA TRP A 54 15.06 25.76 -20.12
C TRP A 54 15.70 27.14 -20.18
N GLU A 55 15.50 27.77 -21.29
CA GLU A 55 15.83 29.21 -21.41
C GLU A 55 14.82 30.06 -20.64
N ASN A 56 13.56 29.66 -20.73
CA ASN A 56 12.46 30.24 -19.94
C ASN A 56 11.50 29.16 -19.51
N PRO A 57 11.49 28.76 -18.18
CA PRO A 57 10.65 27.70 -17.67
C PRO A 57 9.16 28.01 -17.68
N LEU A 58 8.75 29.26 -17.90
CA LEU A 58 7.35 29.67 -17.96
C LEU A 58 6.76 29.66 -19.38
N LEU A 59 7.56 29.34 -20.41
CA LEU A 59 7.05 29.21 -21.76
C LEU A 59 6.07 28.01 -21.85
N PRO A 60 5.01 28.12 -22.67
CA PRO A 60 4.10 27.03 -22.90
C PRO A 60 4.83 25.79 -23.41
N LEU A 61 4.49 24.63 -22.85
CA LEU A 61 4.99 23.35 -23.31
C LEU A 61 4.18 22.89 -24.53
N THR A 62 4.83 22.19 -25.45
CA THR A 62 4.17 21.59 -26.59
C THR A 62 3.52 20.27 -26.13
N SER A 63 2.24 20.08 -26.43
CA SER A 63 1.50 18.87 -26.05
C SER A 63 1.70 17.69 -27.01
N ASP A 64 2.40 17.91 -28.12
CA ASP A 64 2.55 16.91 -29.21
C ASP A 64 3.75 15.98 -29.00
N ASP A 65 4.46 16.10 -27.87
CA ASP A 65 5.59 15.26 -27.54
C ASP A 65 5.13 13.94 -26.92
N PRO A 66 5.43 12.79 -27.54
CA PRO A 66 5.05 11.49 -26.98
C PRO A 66 5.72 11.18 -25.63
N ASP A 67 6.85 11.85 -25.34
CA ASP A 67 7.59 11.67 -24.09
C ASP A 67 7.17 12.65 -22.98
N ILE A 68 6.11 13.41 -23.18
CA ILE A 68 5.68 14.46 -22.24
C ILE A 68 5.38 13.94 -20.82
N HIS A 69 5.01 12.68 -20.70
CA HIS A 69 4.75 12.05 -19.41
C HIS A 69 6.02 11.64 -18.65
N THR A 70 7.17 11.63 -19.32
CA THR A 70 8.45 11.23 -18.72
C THR A 70 9.38 12.39 -18.52
N ARG A 71 9.27 13.40 -19.37
CA ARG A 71 10.12 14.58 -19.39
C ARG A 71 9.29 15.80 -19.77
N VAL A 72 9.61 16.92 -19.14
CA VAL A 72 9.04 18.21 -19.53
C VAL A 72 10.00 18.93 -20.44
N LYS A 73 9.49 19.36 -21.58
CA LYS A 73 10.24 20.15 -22.57
C LYS A 73 9.68 21.56 -22.64
N ASP A 74 10.54 22.54 -22.92
CA ASP A 74 10.12 23.88 -23.26
C ASP A 74 9.56 23.97 -24.70
N SER A 75 9.13 25.15 -25.14
CA SER A 75 8.59 25.35 -26.47
C SER A 75 9.62 25.08 -27.59
N ASN A 76 10.91 25.01 -27.28
CA ASN A 76 12.01 24.69 -28.21
C ASN A 76 12.40 23.21 -28.18
N GLY A 77 11.70 22.38 -27.39
CA GLY A 77 11.97 20.97 -27.26
C GLY A 77 13.11 20.59 -26.32
N LYS A 78 13.68 21.57 -25.58
CA LYS A 78 14.73 21.30 -24.59
C LYS A 78 14.17 20.67 -23.34
N ILE A 79 14.87 19.65 -22.81
CA ILE A 79 14.50 18.97 -21.58
C ILE A 79 14.90 19.82 -20.38
N ALA A 80 13.95 20.11 -19.49
CA ALA A 80 14.23 20.86 -18.28
C ALA A 80 14.91 20.01 -17.20
N VAL A 81 14.24 18.95 -16.77
CA VAL A 81 14.74 17.98 -15.80
C VAL A 81 14.15 16.62 -16.15
N ASP A 82 15.00 15.65 -16.29
CA ASP A 82 14.57 14.25 -16.44
C ASP A 82 14.49 13.60 -15.05
N LEU A 83 13.26 13.40 -14.55
CA LEU A 83 13.01 12.81 -13.24
C LEU A 83 13.32 11.31 -13.20
N THR A 84 13.48 10.67 -14.36
CA THR A 84 13.85 9.25 -14.48
C THR A 84 15.36 9.04 -14.57
N ASN A 85 16.11 10.09 -14.88
CA ASN A 85 17.57 10.08 -14.93
C ASN A 85 18.13 11.27 -14.13
N PRO A 86 18.13 11.22 -12.81
CA PRO A 86 18.54 12.31 -11.94
C PRO A 86 20.03 12.63 -12.13
N HIS A 87 20.36 13.90 -12.02
CA HIS A 87 21.71 14.41 -12.12
C HIS A 87 22.27 14.86 -10.78
N ILE A 88 23.57 15.04 -10.69
CA ILE A 88 24.25 15.59 -9.51
C ILE A 88 24.07 17.10 -9.50
N LEU A 89 23.63 17.64 -8.36
CA LEU A 89 23.50 19.06 -8.12
C LEU A 89 24.85 19.63 -7.66
N GLU A 90 25.20 20.83 -8.14
CA GLU A 90 26.41 21.55 -7.78
C GLU A 90 26.08 22.96 -7.30
N ASP A 91 26.89 23.51 -6.39
CA ASP A 91 26.79 24.90 -5.88
C ASP A 91 25.34 25.32 -5.54
N MET A 92 24.65 24.50 -4.73
CA MET A 92 23.23 24.71 -4.42
C MET A 92 22.99 25.90 -3.48
N ASP A 93 23.99 26.39 -2.77
CA ASP A 93 23.89 27.61 -1.97
C ASP A 93 23.61 28.84 -2.81
N TYR A 94 23.93 28.81 -4.11
CA TYR A 94 23.54 29.86 -5.07
C TYR A 94 22.05 30.18 -5.04
N PHE A 95 21.21 29.21 -4.76
CA PHE A 95 19.75 29.37 -4.75
C PHE A 95 19.19 29.86 -3.41
N ARG A 96 20.05 30.11 -2.42
CA ARG A 96 19.70 30.61 -1.08
C ARG A 96 20.24 31.99 -0.73
N PRO A 97 20.36 32.94 -1.70
CA PRO A 97 21.07 34.18 -1.44
C PRO A 97 20.41 35.03 -0.36
N ALA A 98 19.07 35.08 -0.32
CA ALA A 98 18.35 35.87 0.65
C ALA A 98 18.42 35.23 2.05
N ALA A 99 18.32 33.90 2.15
CA ALA A 99 18.49 33.16 3.42
C ALA A 99 19.91 33.35 3.98
N ILE A 100 20.94 33.19 3.14
CA ILE A 100 22.34 33.34 3.55
C ILE A 100 22.61 34.78 4.03
N HIS A 101 22.05 35.78 3.32
CA HIS A 101 22.18 37.18 3.75
C HIS A 101 21.49 37.39 5.10
N PHE A 102 20.29 36.80 5.29
CA PHE A 102 19.56 36.91 6.55
C PHE A 102 20.28 36.21 7.72
N GLU A 103 20.77 34.98 7.50
CA GLU A 103 21.54 34.25 8.50
C GLU A 103 22.79 35.01 8.94
N LYS A 104 23.39 35.76 8.03
CA LYS A 104 24.61 36.55 8.30
C LYS A 104 24.33 37.90 8.97
N HIS A 105 23.21 38.55 8.63
CA HIS A 105 23.00 39.97 8.97
C HIS A 105 21.72 40.24 9.78
N GLY A 106 20.85 39.24 9.97
CA GLY A 106 19.55 39.39 10.64
C GLY A 106 18.51 40.18 9.82
N CYS A 107 18.77 40.43 8.55
CA CYS A 107 17.87 41.15 7.63
C CYS A 107 18.10 40.67 6.18
N TYR A 108 17.07 40.79 5.34
CA TYR A 108 17.17 40.43 3.92
C TYR A 108 17.92 41.44 3.06
N THR A 109 17.95 42.71 3.46
CA THR A 109 18.65 43.78 2.79
C THR A 109 18.99 44.88 3.76
N LYS A 110 20.12 45.57 3.51
CA LYS A 110 20.55 46.76 4.24
C LYS A 110 20.02 48.06 3.61
N LEU A 111 19.25 47.98 2.52
CA LEU A 111 18.67 49.15 1.85
C LEU A 111 17.54 49.72 2.71
N PHE A 112 17.48 51.04 2.77
CA PHE A 112 16.42 51.74 3.53
C PHE A 112 15.06 51.57 2.85
N PRO A 113 14.00 51.29 3.62
CA PRO A 113 12.64 51.16 3.10
C PRO A 113 12.22 52.40 2.29
N ASN A 114 11.85 52.18 1.04
CA ASN A 114 11.42 53.24 0.13
C ASN A 114 10.33 52.71 -0.82
N LYS A 115 9.21 53.41 -0.91
CA LYS A 115 8.04 53.04 -1.74
C LYS A 115 8.16 53.51 -3.19
N ASN A 116 9.20 54.29 -3.53
CA ASN A 116 9.41 54.73 -4.90
C ASN A 116 9.79 53.49 -5.76
N PRO A 117 9.06 53.20 -6.87
CA PRO A 117 9.37 52.11 -7.77
C PRO A 117 10.79 52.14 -8.37
N ASN A 118 11.38 53.26 -8.46
CA ASN A 118 12.73 53.45 -9.01
C ASN A 118 13.84 53.30 -7.95
N SER A 119 13.49 53.17 -6.67
CA SER A 119 14.46 52.94 -5.61
C SER A 119 15.05 51.54 -5.65
N ASP A 120 16.30 51.39 -5.24
CA ASP A 120 16.97 50.08 -5.15
C ASP A 120 16.27 49.13 -4.18
N TYR A 121 15.68 49.67 -3.09
CA TYR A 121 14.89 48.90 -2.18
C TYR A 121 13.66 48.29 -2.86
N TYR A 122 12.92 49.08 -3.65
CA TYR A 122 11.75 48.57 -4.37
C TYR A 122 12.14 47.57 -5.45
N LYS A 123 13.17 47.84 -6.20
CA LYS A 123 13.71 46.93 -7.24
C LYS A 123 14.17 45.60 -6.64
N PHE A 124 14.86 45.64 -5.50
CA PHE A 124 15.27 44.44 -4.79
C PHE A 124 14.06 43.56 -4.46
N TRP A 125 13.06 44.13 -3.81
CA TRP A 125 11.88 43.34 -3.42
C TRP A 125 10.99 42.93 -4.59
N ALA A 126 10.95 43.68 -5.66
CA ALA A 126 10.27 43.31 -6.90
C ALA A 126 10.95 42.10 -7.54
N GLU A 127 12.29 42.08 -7.55
CA GLU A 127 13.05 40.93 -8.05
C GLU A 127 12.89 39.70 -7.17
N GLU A 128 12.91 39.84 -5.83
CA GLU A 128 12.67 38.73 -4.93
C GLU A 128 11.25 38.17 -5.07
N ALA A 129 10.25 39.01 -5.29
CA ALA A 129 8.91 38.60 -5.60
C ALA A 129 8.80 37.87 -6.96
N ARG A 130 9.57 38.32 -7.96
CA ARG A 130 9.66 37.68 -9.28
C ARG A 130 10.27 36.27 -9.14
N ARG A 131 11.46 36.18 -8.49
CA ARG A 131 12.11 34.89 -8.24
C ARG A 131 11.20 33.89 -7.50
N SER A 132 10.45 34.40 -6.51
CA SER A 132 9.50 33.58 -5.74
C SER A 132 8.26 33.16 -6.55
N ARG A 133 7.95 33.80 -7.67
CA ARG A 133 6.86 33.42 -8.59
C ARG A 133 7.34 32.57 -9.76
N GLU A 134 8.41 33.04 -10.44
CA GLU A 134 8.84 32.52 -11.72
C GLU A 134 10.01 31.55 -11.62
N GLY A 135 10.70 31.56 -10.48
CA GLY A 135 11.92 30.80 -10.28
C GLY A 135 13.18 31.61 -10.40
N TYR A 136 14.28 30.92 -10.17
CA TYR A 136 15.62 31.52 -10.15
C TYR A 136 16.58 30.67 -10.97
N VAL A 137 17.25 31.32 -11.91
CA VAL A 137 18.20 30.71 -12.86
C VAL A 137 19.63 31.03 -12.45
N ARG A 138 20.49 30.03 -12.39
CA ARG A 138 21.91 30.17 -12.22
C ARG A 138 22.56 30.46 -13.59
N GLN A 139 23.16 31.65 -13.73
CA GLN A 139 23.66 32.12 -15.03
C GLN A 139 24.83 31.28 -15.57
N SER A 140 25.61 30.64 -14.69
CA SER A 140 26.82 29.90 -15.08
C SER A 140 26.52 28.66 -15.92
N ASP A 141 25.39 27.98 -15.66
CA ASP A 141 25.05 26.72 -16.30
C ASP A 141 23.56 26.62 -16.72
N GLY A 142 22.76 27.65 -16.42
CA GLY A 142 21.33 27.66 -16.69
C GLY A 142 20.50 26.81 -15.74
N GLU A 143 21.05 26.33 -14.63
CA GLU A 143 20.29 25.60 -13.62
C GLU A 143 19.15 26.46 -13.07
N TRP A 144 17.96 25.91 -13.01
CA TRP A 144 16.78 26.62 -12.58
C TRP A 144 16.09 25.92 -11.42
N ILE A 145 15.60 26.71 -10.46
CA ILE A 145 14.68 26.20 -9.43
C ILE A 145 13.32 26.87 -9.56
N PRO A 146 12.22 26.12 -9.31
CA PRO A 146 10.87 26.66 -9.30
C PRO A 146 10.68 27.78 -8.27
N GLY A 147 9.80 28.74 -8.58
CA GLY A 147 9.56 29.88 -7.70
C GLY A 147 9.06 29.50 -6.31
N THR A 148 8.27 28.44 -6.21
CA THR A 148 7.83 27.91 -4.90
C THR A 148 9.01 27.36 -4.10
N PHE A 149 9.96 26.70 -4.76
CA PHE A 149 11.14 26.18 -4.09
C PHE A 149 12.08 27.32 -3.65
N TYR A 150 12.30 28.33 -4.53
CA TYR A 150 13.02 29.53 -4.15
C TYR A 150 12.41 30.20 -2.92
N PHE A 151 11.08 30.36 -2.89
CA PHE A 151 10.36 30.94 -1.76
C PHE A 151 10.55 30.10 -0.48
N GLN A 152 10.45 28.77 -0.57
CA GLN A 152 10.67 27.89 0.59
C GLN A 152 12.08 28.07 1.15
N LEU A 153 13.11 28.04 0.29
CA LEU A 153 14.51 28.10 0.70
C LEU A 153 14.88 29.44 1.38
N ASN A 154 14.23 30.53 0.98
CA ASN A 154 14.63 31.86 1.38
C ASN A 154 13.66 32.55 2.37
N TYR A 155 12.40 32.11 2.43
CA TYR A 155 11.35 32.84 3.19
C TYR A 155 10.54 31.95 4.14
N CYS A 156 10.84 30.62 4.21
CA CYS A 156 10.12 29.70 5.09
C CYS A 156 11.11 29.08 6.08
N PRO A 157 11.37 29.69 7.24
CA PRO A 157 12.22 29.09 8.26
C PRO A 157 11.60 27.79 8.78
N VAL A 158 12.45 26.83 9.14
CA VAL A 158 12.09 25.52 9.63
C VAL A 158 12.92 25.16 10.86
N LEU A 159 12.38 24.29 11.70
CA LEU A 159 13.15 23.68 12.77
C LEU A 159 14.04 22.59 12.18
N ARG A 160 15.32 22.82 12.11
CA ARG A 160 16.33 21.87 11.62
C ARG A 160 16.86 21.05 12.78
N SER A 161 16.94 19.74 12.60
CA SER A 161 17.68 18.86 13.51
C SER A 161 19.17 18.96 13.22
N GLU A 162 19.93 19.35 14.19
CA GLU A 162 21.40 19.48 14.08
C GLU A 162 22.08 18.57 15.07
N ILE A 163 23.03 17.74 14.59
CA ILE A 163 23.86 16.92 15.46
C ILE A 163 24.89 17.80 16.14
N ILE A 164 24.89 17.82 17.46
CA ILE A 164 25.89 18.54 18.24
C ILE A 164 27.23 17.84 18.06
N GLN A 165 28.26 18.57 17.53
CA GLN A 165 29.58 18.00 17.29
C GLN A 165 30.17 17.37 18.55
N GLY A 166 30.64 16.13 18.43
CA GLY A 166 31.24 15.38 19.51
C GLY A 166 30.26 14.64 20.45
N THR A 167 28.95 14.73 20.16
CA THR A 167 27.92 14.04 20.94
C THR A 167 27.02 13.19 20.04
N LYS A 168 26.21 12.31 20.65
CA LYS A 168 25.10 11.62 19.95
C LYS A 168 23.77 12.35 20.12
N GLN A 169 23.80 13.59 20.57
CA GLN A 169 22.62 14.42 20.80
C GLN A 169 22.36 15.28 19.57
N SER A 170 21.09 15.44 19.21
CA SER A 170 20.64 16.40 18.22
C SER A 170 19.87 17.52 18.89
N ASP A 171 20.09 18.74 18.44
CA ASP A 171 19.30 19.90 18.84
C ASP A 171 18.41 20.36 17.67
N ARG A 172 17.32 21.07 17.97
CA ARG A 172 16.42 21.65 16.99
C ARG A 172 16.63 23.16 16.96
N LEU A 173 17.24 23.64 15.87
CA LEU A 173 17.51 25.05 15.67
C LEU A 173 16.62 25.59 14.57
N GLU A 174 16.06 26.77 14.77
CA GLU A 174 15.36 27.51 13.74
C GLU A 174 16.35 28.02 12.70
N GLY A 175 16.04 27.84 11.44
CA GLY A 175 16.87 28.28 10.33
C GLY A 175 16.20 28.01 8.99
N PHE A 176 16.83 28.41 7.88
CA PHE A 176 16.28 28.17 6.55
C PHE A 176 16.59 26.75 6.07
N PRO A 177 15.73 26.16 5.22
CA PRO A 177 15.98 24.84 4.63
C PRO A 177 17.28 24.83 3.83
N PHE A 178 17.90 23.66 3.73
CA PHE A 178 18.95 23.41 2.74
C PHE A 178 18.32 22.99 1.42
N VAL A 179 19.08 23.13 0.34
CA VAL A 179 18.69 22.52 -0.93
C VAL A 179 19.07 21.05 -0.87
N TRP A 180 18.11 20.18 -1.09
CA TRP A 180 18.28 18.75 -1.20
C TRP A 180 17.78 18.26 -2.55
N ASP A 181 18.44 17.24 -3.09
CA ASP A 181 18.14 16.68 -4.40
C ASP A 181 16.69 16.21 -4.54
N ALA A 182 16.17 15.49 -3.56
CA ALA A 182 14.80 15.02 -3.60
C ALA A 182 13.76 16.16 -3.50
N ASP A 183 14.07 17.25 -2.79
CA ASP A 183 13.23 18.44 -2.76
C ASP A 183 13.27 19.18 -4.10
N TYR A 184 14.45 19.24 -4.71
CA TYR A 184 14.64 19.78 -6.06
C TYR A 184 13.77 19.03 -7.07
N TRP A 185 13.82 17.69 -7.10
CA TRP A 185 13.01 16.87 -8.01
C TRP A 185 11.51 16.97 -7.70
N PHE A 186 11.14 17.01 -6.43
CA PHE A 186 9.74 17.19 -6.03
C PHE A 186 9.14 18.49 -6.56
N PHE A 187 9.83 19.61 -6.42
CA PHE A 187 9.32 20.89 -6.92
C PHE A 187 9.34 20.97 -8.45
N HIS A 188 10.30 20.33 -9.11
CA HIS A 188 10.26 20.15 -10.57
C HIS A 188 9.08 19.30 -11.02
N TYR A 189 8.78 18.20 -10.33
CA TYR A 189 7.58 17.41 -10.59
C TYR A 189 6.29 18.24 -10.45
N VAL A 190 6.19 19.05 -9.40
CA VAL A 190 5.04 19.96 -9.19
C VAL A 190 4.88 20.95 -10.36
N GLU A 191 5.97 21.56 -10.81
CA GLU A 191 5.88 22.51 -11.94
C GLU A 191 5.62 21.80 -13.27
N GLN A 192 6.12 20.58 -13.46
CA GLN A 192 5.77 19.76 -14.62
C GLN A 192 4.27 19.47 -14.67
N CYS A 193 3.69 19.01 -13.55
CA CYS A 193 2.24 18.80 -13.45
C CYS A 193 1.46 20.06 -13.84
N ARG A 194 1.86 21.21 -13.29
CA ARG A 194 1.19 22.49 -13.54
C ARG A 194 1.32 22.95 -14.99
N ALA A 195 2.49 22.80 -15.58
CA ALA A 195 2.77 23.17 -16.97
C ALA A 195 1.97 22.31 -17.96
N LEU A 196 1.78 21.04 -17.64
CA LEU A 196 0.98 20.11 -18.43
C LEU A 196 -0.53 20.24 -18.20
N GLY A 197 -0.97 21.04 -17.23
CA GLY A 197 -2.38 21.13 -16.84
C GLY A 197 -2.90 19.85 -16.19
N MET A 198 -2.03 19.14 -15.49
CA MET A 198 -2.30 17.91 -14.77
C MET A 198 -2.16 18.12 -13.26
N HIS A 199 -2.54 17.12 -12.48
CA HIS A 199 -2.40 17.09 -11.02
C HIS A 199 -1.18 16.27 -10.61
N GLY A 200 -0.84 16.30 -9.31
CA GLY A 200 0.27 15.53 -8.75
C GLY A 200 -0.14 14.62 -7.60
N ALA A 201 0.59 13.53 -7.45
CA ALA A 201 0.53 12.68 -6.27
C ALA A 201 1.95 12.33 -5.80
N ASN A 202 2.12 12.23 -4.49
CA ASN A 202 3.38 11.90 -3.84
C ASN A 202 3.17 10.83 -2.78
N LEU A 203 3.70 9.66 -3.06
CA LEU A 203 3.86 8.60 -2.07
C LEU A 203 5.20 8.82 -1.38
N LYS A 204 5.19 9.00 -0.08
CA LYS A 204 6.34 9.50 0.66
C LYS A 204 6.68 8.69 1.90
N ARG A 205 7.96 8.67 2.26
CA ARG A 205 8.39 8.27 3.59
C ARG A 205 7.92 9.26 4.65
N ARG A 206 7.81 8.80 5.89
CA ARG A 206 7.58 9.67 7.04
C ARG A 206 8.78 10.61 7.27
N GLY A 207 8.51 11.86 7.65
CA GLY A 207 9.56 12.83 7.97
C GLY A 207 10.29 13.44 6.78
N CYS A 208 9.82 13.27 5.53
CA CYS A 208 10.43 13.89 4.34
C CYS A 208 10.14 15.40 4.19
N GLY A 209 9.47 16.03 5.16
CA GLY A 209 9.17 17.46 5.12
C GLY A 209 8.01 17.84 4.16
N TYR A 210 7.12 16.91 3.80
CA TYR A 210 6.02 17.21 2.87
C TYR A 210 5.14 18.36 3.38
N SER A 211 4.75 18.38 4.67
CA SER A 211 3.92 19.47 5.22
C SER A 211 4.63 20.83 5.20
N VAL A 212 5.98 20.85 5.22
CA VAL A 212 6.78 22.09 5.01
C VAL A 212 6.67 22.54 3.56
N LYS A 213 6.82 21.62 2.59
CA LYS A 213 6.66 21.92 1.16
C LYS A 213 5.26 22.40 0.85
N ALA A 214 4.25 21.71 1.37
CA ALA A 214 2.84 22.07 1.22
C ALA A 214 2.53 23.45 1.83
N SER A 215 3.04 23.74 3.03
CA SER A 215 2.87 25.04 3.66
C SER A 215 3.54 26.18 2.88
N SER A 216 4.72 25.94 2.29
CA SER A 216 5.40 26.94 1.45
C SER A 216 4.61 27.25 0.18
N MET A 217 3.99 26.26 -0.44
CA MET A 217 3.11 26.44 -1.60
C MET A 217 1.89 27.32 -1.23
N LEU A 218 1.26 27.07 -0.09
CA LEU A 218 0.15 27.90 0.42
C LEU A 218 0.62 29.32 0.72
N SER A 219 1.75 29.46 1.41
CA SER A 219 2.27 30.75 1.85
C SER A 219 2.67 31.62 0.66
N ARG A 220 3.35 31.05 -0.32
CA ARG A 220 3.71 31.75 -1.55
C ARG A 220 2.46 32.22 -2.31
N ASN A 221 1.47 31.36 -2.50
CA ASN A 221 0.21 31.72 -3.15
C ASN A 221 -0.55 32.80 -2.37
N PHE A 222 -0.57 32.70 -1.04
CA PHE A 222 -1.23 33.70 -0.20
C PHE A 222 -0.58 35.07 -0.29
N ILE A 223 0.76 35.13 -0.22
CA ILE A 223 1.51 36.40 -0.21
C ILE A 223 1.66 37.00 -1.60
N LEU A 224 2.04 36.19 -2.59
CA LEU A 224 2.49 36.66 -3.91
C LEU A 224 1.55 36.30 -5.06
N GLY A 225 0.49 35.53 -4.80
CA GLY A 225 -0.40 35.02 -5.82
C GLY A 225 0.10 33.78 -6.52
N ASP A 226 -0.62 33.32 -7.55
CA ASP A 226 -0.28 32.11 -8.31
C ASP A 226 0.93 32.40 -9.24
N SER A 227 1.94 31.51 -9.20
CA SER A 227 3.15 31.62 -10.02
C SER A 227 2.88 31.66 -11.52
N MET A 228 1.88 30.92 -12.00
CA MET A 228 1.61 30.80 -13.43
C MET A 228 0.80 31.95 -14.03
N LYS A 229 0.09 32.72 -13.22
CA LYS A 229 -0.95 33.62 -13.73
C LYS A 229 -0.97 35.00 -13.08
N ALA A 230 -0.07 35.32 -12.14
CA ALA A 230 -0.02 36.63 -11.41
C ALA A 230 -1.40 37.13 -10.98
N ARG A 231 -2.28 36.23 -10.53
CA ARG A 231 -3.69 36.52 -10.24
C ARG A 231 -3.87 37.12 -8.85
N GLU A 232 -4.65 38.15 -8.79
CA GLU A 232 -5.34 38.57 -7.56
C GLU A 232 -6.48 37.60 -7.23
N LYS A 233 -6.87 37.54 -5.95
CA LYS A 233 -7.97 36.71 -5.43
C LYS A 233 -7.71 35.21 -5.59
N VAL A 234 -6.47 34.79 -5.38
CA VAL A 234 -6.09 33.38 -5.41
C VAL A 234 -6.66 32.67 -4.18
N LYS A 235 -7.38 31.58 -4.42
CA LYS A 235 -7.86 30.69 -3.36
C LYS A 235 -7.01 29.44 -3.34
N SER A 236 -6.65 29.01 -2.14
CA SER A 236 -5.95 27.75 -1.91
C SER A 236 -6.64 26.97 -0.80
N PHE A 237 -6.67 25.66 -0.92
CA PHE A 237 -7.27 24.76 0.06
C PHE A 237 -6.25 23.77 0.58
N ALA A 238 -6.31 23.47 1.87
CA ALA A 238 -5.66 22.35 2.50
C ALA A 238 -6.74 21.39 3.02
N ILE A 239 -6.75 20.16 2.52
CA ILE A 239 -7.76 19.16 2.83
C ILE A 239 -7.10 17.99 3.56
N ALA A 240 -7.67 17.58 4.69
CA ALA A 240 -7.30 16.37 5.40
C ALA A 240 -8.55 15.63 5.88
N ASN A 241 -8.41 14.36 6.24
CA ASN A 241 -9.53 13.64 6.84
C ASN A 241 -9.87 14.22 8.22
N GLU A 242 -8.86 14.53 9.02
CA GLU A 242 -9.03 15.07 10.37
C GLU A 242 -8.36 16.44 10.53
N LYS A 243 -8.91 17.28 11.43
CA LYS A 243 -8.44 18.63 11.69
C LYS A 243 -7.00 18.66 12.22
N GLU A 244 -6.63 17.65 12.98
CA GLU A 244 -5.32 17.56 13.61
C GLU A 244 -4.16 17.55 12.61
N TYR A 245 -4.31 16.86 11.49
CA TYR A 245 -3.31 16.84 10.40
C TYR A 245 -3.08 18.22 9.77
N LEU A 246 -4.07 19.12 9.87
CA LEU A 246 -3.93 20.48 9.37
C LEU A 246 -3.40 21.45 10.41
N THR A 247 -3.83 21.35 11.68
CA THR A 247 -3.64 22.40 12.69
C THR A 247 -2.62 22.05 13.77
N LYS A 248 -2.48 20.76 14.15
CA LYS A 248 -1.60 20.35 15.25
C LYS A 248 -0.22 19.99 14.70
N ASP A 249 0.68 20.98 14.62
CA ASP A 249 1.96 20.89 13.90
C ASP A 249 1.81 20.51 12.42
N GLY A 250 0.61 20.70 11.89
CA GLY A 250 0.24 20.40 10.52
C GLY A 250 0.58 21.50 9.52
N VAL A 251 0.09 21.35 8.30
CA VAL A 251 0.40 22.25 7.18
C VAL A 251 -0.06 23.68 7.43
N LEU A 252 -1.22 23.90 8.08
CA LEU A 252 -1.73 25.24 8.34
C LEU A 252 -1.01 25.95 9.47
N ASN A 253 -0.51 25.24 10.47
CA ASN A 253 0.33 25.84 11.51
C ASN A 253 1.65 26.34 10.91
N LYS A 254 2.30 25.53 10.08
CA LYS A 254 3.51 25.93 9.35
C LYS A 254 3.25 27.07 8.37
N PHE A 255 2.09 27.07 7.72
CA PHE A 255 1.64 28.19 6.89
C PHE A 255 1.55 29.50 7.69
N VAL A 256 0.95 29.49 8.88
CA VAL A 256 0.86 30.67 9.75
C VAL A 256 2.26 31.15 10.12
N ASN A 257 3.14 30.26 10.55
CA ASN A 257 4.53 30.63 10.88
C ASN A 257 5.23 31.31 9.68
N ASN A 258 5.07 30.78 8.49
CA ASN A 258 5.69 31.35 7.27
C ASN A 258 5.14 32.76 6.95
N ILE A 259 3.81 32.96 7.03
CA ILE A 259 3.23 34.28 6.72
C ILE A 259 3.55 35.29 7.81
N ASP A 260 3.68 34.89 9.06
CA ASP A 260 4.10 35.76 10.17
C ASP A 260 5.57 36.11 10.09
N TRP A 261 6.44 35.15 9.73
CA TRP A 261 7.82 35.42 9.42
C TRP A 261 7.98 36.46 8.32
N CYS A 262 7.32 36.21 7.21
CA CYS A 262 7.32 37.15 6.09
C CYS A 262 6.70 38.48 6.53
N ALA A 263 5.72 38.53 7.42
CA ALA A 263 5.11 39.73 7.94
C ALA A 263 6.09 40.58 8.72
N THR A 264 6.96 39.96 9.44
CA THR A 264 7.94 40.64 10.29
C THR A 264 9.14 41.14 9.51
N HIS A 265 9.60 40.36 8.51
CA HIS A 265 10.92 40.54 7.90
C HIS A 265 10.92 41.06 6.45
N THR A 266 9.75 41.18 5.80
CA THR A 266 9.65 41.63 4.40
C THR A 266 8.57 42.71 4.21
N PRO A 267 8.58 43.54 3.16
CA PRO A 267 7.57 44.53 2.90
C PRO A 267 6.31 44.02 2.21
N TRP A 268 6.20 42.69 2.00
CA TRP A 268 5.06 42.12 1.29
C TRP A 268 3.74 42.30 2.07
N PRO A 269 2.65 42.72 1.44
CA PRO A 269 1.40 43.08 2.12
C PRO A 269 0.75 41.88 2.83
N ARG A 270 0.20 42.13 4.03
CA ARG A 270 -0.29 41.06 4.91
C ARG A 270 -1.45 41.42 5.78
N ILE A 271 -2.23 42.37 5.34
CA ILE A 271 -3.45 42.75 6.07
C ILE A 271 -4.44 41.58 6.01
N ARG A 272 -4.62 40.89 7.11
CA ARG A 272 -5.52 39.72 7.25
C ARG A 272 -6.81 40.09 8.03
N SER A 273 -7.25 41.34 7.91
CA SER A 273 -8.40 41.81 8.71
C SER A 273 -9.75 41.20 8.31
N LEU A 274 -9.81 40.53 7.14
CA LEU A 274 -11.04 39.86 6.72
C LEU A 274 -11.21 38.50 7.39
N LYS A 275 -10.17 37.68 7.41
CA LYS A 275 -10.13 36.40 8.10
C LYS A 275 -8.71 36.13 8.56
N ASP A 276 -8.55 35.68 9.80
CA ASP A 276 -7.27 35.26 10.39
C ASP A 276 -7.53 34.38 11.60
N SER A 277 -7.83 33.10 11.36
CA SER A 277 -8.21 32.18 12.43
C SER A 277 -7.75 30.74 12.15
N LEU A 278 -6.88 30.23 13.03
CA LEU A 278 -6.48 28.81 13.00
C LEU A 278 -7.62 27.88 13.43
N ASN A 279 -8.50 28.35 14.31
CA ASN A 279 -9.67 27.57 14.75
C ASN A 279 -10.66 27.33 13.60
N ASP A 280 -10.90 28.37 12.80
CA ASP A 280 -11.77 28.30 11.62
C ASP A 280 -11.02 27.80 10.39
N MET A 281 -9.69 27.62 10.50
CA MET A 281 -8.80 27.23 9.40
C MET A 281 -9.00 28.15 8.18
N HIS A 282 -9.10 29.47 8.41
CA HIS A 282 -9.44 30.42 7.35
C HIS A 282 -8.65 31.70 7.45
N TRP A 283 -7.94 32.04 6.38
CA TRP A 283 -7.18 33.28 6.23
C TRP A 283 -7.57 33.95 4.93
N ARG A 284 -7.81 35.29 5.01
CA ARG A 284 -8.12 36.07 3.82
C ARG A 284 -7.52 37.45 3.95
N MET A 285 -6.73 37.86 2.94
CA MET A 285 -6.17 39.21 2.88
C MET A 285 -7.20 40.24 2.46
N GLY A 286 -7.09 41.42 3.04
CA GLY A 286 -7.90 42.55 2.69
C GLY A 286 -8.55 43.25 3.88
N ARG A 287 -9.36 44.22 3.58
CA ARG A 287 -10.14 44.99 4.55
C ARG A 287 -11.55 45.27 4.04
N LYS A 288 -12.49 45.53 4.93
CA LYS A 288 -13.77 46.10 4.55
C LYS A 288 -13.62 47.58 4.30
N ASP A 289 -14.15 48.07 3.20
CA ASP A 289 -14.37 49.50 2.96
C ASP A 289 -15.54 49.94 3.84
N ASN A 290 -15.26 50.87 4.76
CA ASN A 290 -16.25 51.34 5.70
C ASN A 290 -17.38 52.17 5.04
N ILE A 291 -17.16 52.69 3.83
CA ILE A 291 -18.14 53.51 3.11
C ILE A 291 -19.04 52.63 2.23
N ARG A 292 -18.44 51.67 1.53
CA ARG A 292 -19.14 50.86 0.54
C ARG A 292 -19.52 49.46 1.06
N GLY A 293 -19.04 49.07 2.22
CA GLY A 293 -19.24 47.75 2.80
C GLY A 293 -18.59 46.59 1.99
N THR A 294 -17.87 46.92 0.93
CA THR A 294 -17.22 45.95 0.05
C THR A 294 -15.86 45.53 0.57
N GLU A 295 -15.43 44.32 0.23
CA GLU A 295 -14.11 43.84 0.54
C GLU A 295 -13.09 44.36 -0.50
N VAL A 296 -11.99 44.93 0.00
CA VAL A 296 -10.95 45.53 -0.82
C VAL A 296 -9.58 45.01 -0.42
N GLY A 297 -8.66 44.92 -1.40
CA GLY A 297 -7.31 44.41 -1.25
C GLY A 297 -7.03 43.27 -2.22
N VAL A 298 -5.95 42.53 -1.98
CA VAL A 298 -5.52 41.42 -2.85
C VAL A 298 -6.51 40.24 -2.80
N LEU A 299 -7.17 40.06 -1.63
CA LEU A 299 -8.21 39.07 -1.39
C LEU A 299 -7.75 37.62 -1.59
N ASN A 300 -6.45 37.37 -1.51
CA ASN A 300 -5.94 36.01 -1.50
C ASN A 300 -6.44 35.27 -0.24
N GLU A 301 -6.74 33.99 -0.41
CA GLU A 301 -7.47 33.22 0.60
C GLU A 301 -6.87 31.81 0.73
N VAL A 302 -6.71 31.36 2.00
CA VAL A 302 -6.36 29.98 2.34
C VAL A 302 -7.42 29.43 3.28
N MET A 303 -7.91 28.23 2.97
CA MET A 303 -8.92 27.55 3.76
C MET A 303 -8.52 26.11 4.05
N GLY A 304 -8.66 25.68 5.30
CA GLY A 304 -8.61 24.29 5.70
C GLY A 304 -9.97 23.62 5.58
N VAL A 305 -10.01 22.37 5.15
CA VAL A 305 -11.22 21.56 5.04
C VAL A 305 -10.96 20.19 5.66
N THR A 306 -11.84 19.76 6.57
CA THR A 306 -11.79 18.40 7.12
C THR A 306 -12.97 17.59 6.62
N LEU A 307 -12.69 16.41 6.07
CA LEU A 307 -13.72 15.57 5.48
C LEU A 307 -14.45 14.74 6.54
N LYS A 308 -13.76 14.22 7.55
CA LYS A 308 -14.36 13.34 8.58
C LYS A 308 -15.19 12.22 7.95
N ASN A 309 -14.60 11.52 6.99
CA ASN A 309 -15.22 10.44 6.21
C ASN A 309 -16.43 10.86 5.33
N ASP A 310 -16.61 12.14 5.08
CA ASP A 310 -17.64 12.69 4.19
C ASP A 310 -16.98 13.32 2.95
N ALA A 311 -16.84 12.53 1.90
CA ALA A 311 -16.25 12.95 0.64
C ALA A 311 -16.96 14.13 -0.03
N GLN A 312 -18.27 14.36 0.25
CA GLN A 312 -19.05 15.44 -0.34
C GLN A 312 -18.55 16.84 0.07
N LYS A 313 -17.84 16.94 1.19
CA LYS A 313 -17.24 18.21 1.64
C LYS A 313 -16.15 18.72 0.72
N ALA A 314 -15.58 17.88 -0.14
CA ALA A 314 -14.64 18.28 -1.17
C ALA A 314 -15.30 19.05 -2.34
N ARG A 315 -16.62 18.97 -2.45
CA ARG A 315 -17.36 19.62 -3.55
C ARG A 315 -17.22 21.15 -3.53
N GLY A 316 -17.06 21.74 -4.72
CA GLY A 316 -17.07 23.20 -4.92
C GLY A 316 -15.82 23.92 -4.41
N LYS A 317 -14.73 23.21 -4.15
CA LYS A 317 -13.44 23.80 -3.73
C LYS A 317 -12.67 24.33 -4.93
N ARG A 318 -13.21 25.40 -5.55
CA ARG A 318 -12.59 26.07 -6.71
C ARG A 318 -11.40 26.90 -6.24
N GLY A 319 -10.20 26.36 -6.41
CA GLY A 319 -8.95 27.00 -6.01
C GLY A 319 -7.87 26.89 -7.07
N ALA A 320 -6.88 27.78 -6.97
CA ALA A 320 -5.65 27.67 -7.76
C ALA A 320 -4.76 26.51 -7.24
N LEU A 321 -4.90 26.18 -5.96
CA LEU A 321 -4.17 25.12 -5.29
C LEU A 321 -5.09 24.37 -4.32
N VAL A 322 -5.11 23.05 -4.42
CA VAL A 322 -5.80 22.15 -3.48
C VAL A 322 -4.82 21.08 -3.02
N LEU A 323 -4.43 21.16 -1.77
CA LEU A 323 -3.50 20.21 -1.16
C LEU A 323 -4.27 19.17 -0.35
N TRP A 324 -3.91 17.90 -0.55
CA TRP A 324 -4.43 16.78 0.22
C TRP A 324 -3.32 16.29 1.15
N GLU A 325 -3.52 16.51 2.46
CA GLU A 325 -2.56 16.13 3.49
C GLU A 325 -2.92 14.75 4.04
N GLU A 326 -1.92 13.89 4.18
CA GLU A 326 -2.06 12.49 4.60
C GLU A 326 -3.14 11.74 3.80
N ALA A 327 -2.98 11.76 2.46
CA ALA A 327 -3.95 11.17 1.52
C ALA A 327 -4.22 9.69 1.76
N GLY A 328 -3.26 8.94 2.33
CA GLY A 328 -3.43 7.55 2.74
C GLY A 328 -4.29 7.34 4.00
N LYS A 329 -4.85 8.41 4.61
CA LYS A 329 -5.71 8.32 5.80
C LYS A 329 -7.20 8.61 5.51
N PHE A 330 -7.57 8.79 4.26
CA PHE A 330 -8.96 9.00 3.87
C PHE A 330 -9.64 7.68 3.56
N VAL A 331 -10.75 7.39 4.21
CA VAL A 331 -11.51 6.15 4.00
C VAL A 331 -12.01 6.02 2.56
N ASP A 332 -12.42 7.15 1.95
CA ASP A 332 -12.94 7.20 0.58
C ASP A 332 -12.27 8.30 -0.23
N PHE A 333 -10.94 8.19 -0.38
CA PHE A 333 -10.13 9.20 -1.04
C PHE A 333 -10.47 9.36 -2.52
N LEU A 334 -10.71 8.26 -3.24
CA LEU A 334 -11.01 8.29 -4.68
C LEU A 334 -12.31 9.06 -4.97
N THR A 335 -13.34 8.84 -4.17
CA THR A 335 -14.60 9.57 -4.29
C THR A 335 -14.39 11.05 -4.00
N ALA A 336 -13.63 11.39 -2.94
CA ALA A 336 -13.32 12.78 -2.60
C ALA A 336 -12.53 13.47 -3.72
N TRP A 337 -11.54 12.79 -4.30
CA TRP A 337 -10.75 13.29 -5.43
C TRP A 337 -11.64 13.57 -6.64
N LYS A 338 -12.47 12.60 -7.06
CA LYS A 338 -13.38 12.73 -8.20
C LYS A 338 -14.43 13.83 -7.99
N ILE A 339 -14.87 14.06 -6.76
CA ILE A 339 -15.81 15.15 -6.42
C ILE A 339 -15.12 16.52 -6.51
N ALA A 340 -13.83 16.63 -6.11
CA ALA A 340 -13.08 17.87 -6.17
C ALA A 340 -12.62 18.22 -7.60
N GLN A 341 -12.27 17.24 -8.41
CA GLN A 341 -11.66 17.36 -9.72
C GLN A 341 -12.44 18.32 -10.67
N PRO A 342 -13.77 18.23 -10.85
CA PRO A 342 -14.52 19.16 -11.69
C PRO A 342 -14.49 20.62 -11.19
N SER A 343 -14.07 20.85 -9.94
CA SER A 343 -13.96 22.20 -9.39
C SER A 343 -12.67 22.90 -9.78
N VAL A 344 -11.70 22.17 -10.33
CA VAL A 344 -10.36 22.66 -10.69
C VAL A 344 -9.99 22.36 -12.15
N GLU A 345 -10.86 21.65 -12.88
CA GLU A 345 -10.66 21.30 -14.29
C GLU A 345 -11.76 21.88 -15.17
N THR A 346 -11.41 22.04 -16.45
CA THR A 346 -12.37 22.34 -17.53
C THR A 346 -13.07 21.07 -17.97
N SER A 347 -14.16 21.20 -18.71
CA SER A 347 -14.87 20.06 -19.34
C SER A 347 -14.00 19.28 -20.34
N ALA A 348 -12.92 19.89 -20.84
CA ALA A 348 -11.94 19.24 -21.73
C ALA A 348 -10.84 18.50 -20.96
N GLY A 349 -10.88 18.46 -19.61
CA GLY A 349 -9.92 17.74 -18.78
C GLY A 349 -8.63 18.50 -18.48
N TYR A 350 -8.54 19.78 -18.87
CA TYR A 350 -7.38 20.60 -18.53
C TYR A 350 -7.54 21.28 -17.17
N ALA A 351 -6.56 21.11 -16.29
CA ALA A 351 -6.59 21.76 -14.99
C ALA A 351 -6.31 23.27 -15.08
N PHE A 352 -7.22 24.07 -14.52
CA PHE A 352 -6.99 25.50 -14.28
C PHE A 352 -6.59 25.77 -12.83
N GLY A 353 -6.79 24.85 -11.93
CA GLY A 353 -6.25 24.78 -10.58
C GLY A 353 -5.43 23.50 -10.43
N PHE A 354 -4.51 23.47 -9.47
CA PHE A 354 -3.61 22.35 -9.24
C PHE A 354 -3.99 21.60 -7.97
N MET A 355 -4.17 20.29 -8.06
CA MET A 355 -4.31 19.42 -6.91
C MET A 355 -3.01 18.66 -6.68
N MET A 356 -2.60 18.55 -5.41
CA MET A 356 -1.45 17.75 -5.00
C MET A 356 -1.82 16.88 -3.81
N ALA A 357 -1.73 15.58 -3.96
CA ALA A 357 -1.92 14.63 -2.88
C ALA A 357 -0.56 14.18 -2.33
N GLY A 358 -0.43 14.15 -1.02
CA GLY A 358 0.74 13.60 -0.35
C GLY A 358 0.31 12.70 0.80
N GLY A 359 0.89 11.50 0.85
CA GLY A 359 0.59 10.56 1.93
C GLY A 359 1.74 9.60 2.18
N THR A 360 1.86 9.18 3.43
CA THR A 360 2.74 8.07 3.80
C THR A 360 2.05 6.75 3.54
N GLY A 361 2.84 5.71 3.38
CA GLY A 361 2.36 4.34 3.42
C GLY A 361 1.52 4.12 4.68
N GLY A 362 0.48 3.38 4.54
CA GLY A 362 -0.46 3.15 5.63
C GLY A 362 -0.41 1.72 6.11
N VAL A 363 -0.66 1.60 7.40
CA VAL A 363 -0.67 0.32 8.09
C VAL A 363 -2.10 -0.05 8.53
N GLU A 364 -3.08 0.82 8.30
CA GLU A 364 -4.46 0.64 8.75
C GLU A 364 -5.44 0.69 7.57
N GLY A 365 -6.11 -0.45 7.32
CA GLY A 365 -7.36 -0.57 6.57
C GLY A 365 -7.40 -0.06 5.13
N GLY A 366 -8.56 -0.12 4.50
CA GLY A 366 -8.82 0.28 3.10
C GLY A 366 -8.61 1.75 2.74
N ALA A 367 -8.26 2.61 3.71
CA ALA A 367 -7.99 4.03 3.47
C ALA A 367 -6.83 4.29 2.50
N PHE A 368 -5.81 3.42 2.51
CA PHE A 368 -4.64 3.58 1.66
C PHE A 368 -4.88 3.22 0.19
N GLU A 369 -5.88 2.40 -0.13
CA GLU A 369 -6.18 1.95 -1.51
C GLU A 369 -6.40 3.12 -2.47
N GLY A 370 -6.97 4.22 -1.98
CA GLY A 370 -7.18 5.41 -2.78
C GLY A 370 -5.90 6.10 -3.21
N LEU A 371 -4.91 6.19 -2.33
CA LEU A 371 -3.61 6.76 -2.66
C LEU A 371 -2.79 5.83 -3.57
N GLU A 372 -2.82 4.53 -3.32
CA GLU A 372 -2.21 3.51 -4.18
C GLU A 372 -2.76 3.60 -5.61
N GLU A 373 -4.09 3.67 -5.74
CA GLU A 373 -4.75 3.73 -7.05
C GLU A 373 -4.30 4.98 -7.84
N ILE A 374 -4.31 6.17 -7.24
CA ILE A 374 -3.88 7.38 -7.96
C ILE A 374 -2.38 7.42 -8.22
N PHE A 375 -1.59 6.73 -7.42
CA PHE A 375 -0.15 6.68 -7.57
C PHE A 375 0.27 5.82 -8.78
N TYR A 376 -0.33 4.62 -8.96
CA TYR A 376 0.03 3.72 -10.06
C TYR A 376 -0.88 3.86 -11.29
N ASN A 377 -2.14 4.21 -11.12
CA ASN A 377 -3.11 4.39 -12.21
C ASN A 377 -3.38 5.88 -12.46
N SER A 378 -2.36 6.69 -12.39
CA SER A 378 -2.36 8.15 -12.40
C SER A 378 -3.16 8.77 -13.56
N ALA A 379 -3.07 8.19 -14.76
CA ALA A 379 -3.73 8.69 -15.96
C ALA A 379 -5.27 8.74 -15.84
N GLY A 380 -5.88 7.82 -15.09
CA GLY A 380 -7.32 7.79 -14.84
C GLY A 380 -7.83 8.95 -13.98
N TYR A 381 -6.93 9.71 -13.36
CA TYR A 381 -7.21 10.79 -12.42
C TYR A 381 -6.59 12.13 -12.82
N ASN A 382 -6.15 12.26 -14.07
CA ASN A 382 -5.43 13.42 -14.61
C ASN A 382 -4.19 13.79 -13.75
N ILE A 383 -3.45 12.78 -13.32
CA ILE A 383 -2.22 12.95 -12.55
C ILE A 383 -1.03 12.67 -13.47
N HIS A 384 -0.02 13.56 -13.42
CA HIS A 384 1.22 13.36 -14.13
C HIS A 384 1.96 12.13 -13.64
N SER A 385 2.21 11.20 -14.55
CA SER A 385 2.96 9.98 -14.30
C SER A 385 4.29 9.97 -15.03
N MET A 386 5.22 9.21 -14.51
CA MET A 386 6.52 8.97 -15.10
C MET A 386 6.84 7.48 -15.06
N PRO A 387 7.80 6.97 -15.84
CA PRO A 387 8.23 5.58 -15.74
C PRO A 387 8.59 5.24 -14.29
N ASN A 388 8.09 4.08 -13.83
CA ASN A 388 8.37 3.59 -12.49
C ASN A 388 9.80 3.09 -12.40
N VAL A 389 10.71 3.97 -11.98
CA VAL A 389 12.13 3.68 -11.75
C VAL A 389 12.43 3.31 -10.30
N PHE A 390 11.41 3.25 -9.46
CA PHE A 390 11.54 3.01 -8.04
C PHE A 390 11.36 1.52 -7.68
N ASP A 391 10.65 0.76 -8.51
CA ASP A 391 10.46 -0.68 -8.35
C ASP A 391 11.10 -1.42 -9.53
N ARG A 392 11.94 -2.41 -9.26
CA ARG A 392 12.52 -3.26 -10.31
C ARG A 392 11.48 -4.19 -10.92
N ASN A 393 10.66 -4.82 -10.08
CA ASN A 393 9.55 -5.67 -10.51
C ASN A 393 8.26 -4.85 -10.48
N THR A 394 7.91 -4.27 -11.61
CA THR A 394 6.75 -3.37 -11.68
C THR A 394 5.42 -4.11 -11.74
N ASN A 395 5.40 -5.43 -11.97
CA ASN A 395 4.17 -6.25 -12.08
C ASN A 395 3.06 -5.57 -12.91
N GLY A 396 3.42 -5.00 -14.07
CA GLY A 396 2.52 -4.23 -14.91
C GLY A 396 2.31 -2.78 -14.48
N LYS A 397 2.89 -2.33 -13.37
CA LYS A 397 2.86 -0.95 -12.87
C LYS A 397 4.04 -0.14 -13.43
N GLY A 398 4.18 -0.09 -14.75
CA GLY A 398 5.29 0.56 -15.45
C GLY A 398 5.32 2.09 -15.34
N GLN A 399 4.23 2.70 -14.87
CA GLN A 399 4.10 4.14 -14.64
C GLN A 399 3.68 4.40 -13.20
N CYS A 400 4.14 5.50 -12.62
CA CYS A 400 3.73 5.93 -11.29
C CYS A 400 3.82 7.45 -11.16
N ALA A 401 3.21 8.00 -10.11
CA ALA A 401 3.43 9.39 -9.69
C ALA A 401 4.76 9.53 -8.94
N PHE A 402 4.99 10.62 -8.23
CA PHE A 402 6.26 10.88 -7.55
C PHE A 402 6.40 10.04 -6.28
N PHE A 403 7.53 9.36 -6.12
CA PHE A 403 7.89 8.60 -4.93
C PHE A 403 9.07 9.23 -4.18
N PHE A 404 8.90 9.39 -2.87
CA PHE A 404 9.95 9.89 -1.99
C PHE A 404 10.45 8.76 -1.08
N GLY A 405 11.44 8.00 -1.55
CA GLY A 405 12.02 6.88 -0.83
C GLY A 405 12.85 7.29 0.39
N THR A 406 13.01 6.36 1.33
CA THR A 406 13.73 6.63 2.59
C THR A 406 15.22 6.92 2.40
N TYR A 407 15.81 6.41 1.35
CA TYR A 407 17.22 6.66 1.00
C TYR A 407 17.48 8.08 0.48
N LEU A 408 16.44 8.86 0.18
CA LEU A 408 16.55 10.25 -0.22
C LEU A 408 16.47 11.18 1.00
N ASN A 409 17.32 12.20 1.06
CA ASN A 409 17.42 13.13 2.17
C ASN A 409 17.58 12.41 3.54
N TYR A 410 18.35 11.32 3.57
CA TYR A 410 18.56 10.56 4.80
C TYR A 410 19.54 11.29 5.71
N ASP A 411 19.20 11.42 6.99
CA ASP A 411 19.98 12.18 7.95
C ASP A 411 21.45 11.69 8.05
N GLY A 412 22.39 12.62 7.87
CA GLY A 412 23.81 12.34 7.88
C GLY A 412 24.35 11.62 6.63
N LYS A 413 23.51 11.44 5.60
CA LYS A 413 23.86 10.80 4.34
C LYS A 413 23.57 11.71 3.15
N MET A 414 24.10 12.93 3.23
CA MET A 414 24.01 13.96 2.22
C MET A 414 25.40 14.55 1.99
N ASP A 415 25.71 14.91 0.75
CA ASP A 415 26.91 15.69 0.44
C ASP A 415 26.72 17.20 0.72
N ASN A 416 27.76 17.99 0.50
CA ASN A 416 27.72 19.45 0.75
C ASN A 416 26.76 20.19 -0.16
N ASN A 417 26.45 19.63 -1.31
CA ASN A 417 25.53 20.20 -2.29
C ASN A 417 24.09 19.70 -2.12
N GLY A 418 23.85 18.85 -1.12
CA GLY A 418 22.52 18.30 -0.85
C GLY A 418 22.17 17.10 -1.70
N ASN A 419 23.13 16.41 -2.32
CA ASN A 419 22.89 15.16 -3.00
C ASN A 419 22.87 14.00 -2.00
N SER A 420 21.90 13.12 -2.12
CA SER A 420 21.74 11.94 -1.26
C SER A 420 22.85 10.92 -1.52
N ASP A 421 23.51 10.46 -0.43
CA ASP A 421 24.38 9.28 -0.43
C ASP A 421 23.52 8.02 -0.31
N VAL A 422 22.98 7.57 -1.45
CA VAL A 422 21.96 6.50 -1.50
C VAL A 422 22.50 5.19 -0.92
N ILE A 423 23.70 4.77 -1.30
CA ILE A 423 24.30 3.52 -0.79
C ILE A 423 24.54 3.61 0.72
N GLY A 424 25.10 4.72 1.19
CA GLY A 424 25.31 4.94 2.61
C GLY A 424 24.00 5.02 3.40
N ALA A 425 22.92 5.54 2.80
CA ALA A 425 21.60 5.55 3.39
C ALA A 425 21.01 4.14 3.50
N LEU A 426 21.10 3.33 2.45
CA LEU A 426 20.62 1.94 2.46
C LEU A 426 21.32 1.09 3.51
N ILE A 427 22.64 1.24 3.66
CA ILE A 427 23.38 0.59 4.76
C ILE A 427 22.80 0.98 6.13
N GLY A 428 22.52 2.27 6.32
CA GLY A 428 21.93 2.79 7.56
C GLY A 428 20.52 2.24 7.82
N ILE A 429 19.69 2.21 6.79
CA ILE A 429 18.30 1.71 6.83
C ILE A 429 18.30 0.21 7.17
N ASN A 430 19.09 -0.59 6.45
CA ASN A 430 19.16 -2.04 6.68
C ASN A 430 19.70 -2.37 8.07
N LYS A 431 20.69 -1.64 8.55
CA LYS A 431 21.18 -1.78 9.94
C LYS A 431 20.11 -1.45 10.98
N LYS A 432 19.26 -0.44 10.72
CA LYS A 432 18.11 -0.11 11.59
C LYS A 432 17.07 -1.24 11.54
N ARG A 433 16.75 -1.75 10.35
CA ARG A 433 15.79 -2.84 10.13
C ARG A 433 16.25 -4.14 10.81
N SER A 434 17.52 -4.51 10.66
CA SER A 434 18.10 -5.68 11.34
C SER A 434 18.01 -5.56 12.86
N LYS A 435 18.32 -4.39 13.43
CA LYS A 435 18.15 -4.18 14.88
C LYS A 435 16.71 -4.39 15.35
N ILE A 436 15.73 -3.96 14.57
CA ILE A 436 14.31 -4.14 14.87
C ILE A 436 13.93 -5.62 14.74
N LYS A 437 14.36 -6.28 13.66
CA LYS A 437 14.10 -7.70 13.40
C LYS A 437 14.59 -8.60 14.54
N TYR A 438 15.79 -8.35 15.05
CA TYR A 438 16.37 -9.17 16.12
C TYR A 438 16.07 -8.66 17.53
N GLY A 439 15.63 -7.43 17.69
CA GLY A 439 15.37 -6.81 19.00
C GLY A 439 13.90 -6.71 19.39
N SER A 440 12.97 -7.01 18.48
CA SER A 440 11.52 -6.97 18.74
C SER A 440 10.94 -8.37 18.69
N SER A 441 10.09 -8.70 19.65
CA SER A 441 9.28 -9.92 19.63
C SER A 441 8.04 -9.80 18.74
N ASP A 442 7.73 -8.59 18.25
CA ASP A 442 6.57 -8.34 17.38
C ASP A 442 7.03 -8.15 15.93
N ILE A 443 6.70 -9.13 15.09
CA ILE A 443 6.95 -9.14 13.65
C ILE A 443 6.33 -7.91 12.96
N ASN A 444 5.19 -7.41 13.46
CA ASN A 444 4.53 -6.26 12.87
C ASN A 444 5.36 -4.97 12.98
N THR A 445 6.29 -4.88 13.94
CA THR A 445 7.15 -3.71 14.10
C THR A 445 8.05 -3.48 12.88
N ILE A 446 8.59 -4.54 12.29
CA ILE A 446 9.43 -4.40 11.07
C ILE A 446 8.59 -4.04 9.84
N VAL A 447 7.40 -4.62 9.70
CA VAL A 447 6.48 -4.32 8.60
C VAL A 447 6.03 -2.85 8.69
N GLN A 448 5.65 -2.38 9.86
CA GLN A 448 5.31 -0.99 10.09
C GLN A 448 6.48 -0.05 9.78
N THR A 449 7.69 -0.41 10.19
CA THR A 449 8.89 0.38 9.88
C THR A 449 9.12 0.47 8.37
N LYS A 450 8.97 -0.63 7.63
CA LYS A 450 9.08 -0.63 6.17
C LYS A 450 8.01 0.23 5.51
N ALA A 451 6.76 0.16 5.97
CA ALA A 451 5.67 0.97 5.41
C ALA A 451 5.84 2.47 5.68
N GLU A 452 6.34 2.86 6.86
CA GLU A 452 6.59 4.26 7.21
C GLU A 452 7.91 4.81 6.62
N GLU A 453 8.91 3.94 6.46
CA GLU A 453 10.23 4.24 5.90
C GLU A 453 10.55 3.33 4.71
N PRO A 454 9.77 3.44 3.61
CA PRO A 454 9.89 2.52 2.49
C PRO A 454 11.13 2.80 1.63
N ILE A 455 11.74 1.74 1.14
CA ILE A 455 12.78 1.79 0.11
C ILE A 455 12.14 1.80 -1.27
N THR A 456 11.05 1.05 -1.45
CA THR A 456 10.29 1.01 -2.71
C THR A 456 8.84 1.42 -2.47
N PRO A 457 8.11 1.87 -3.52
CA PRO A 457 6.68 2.10 -3.42
C PRO A 457 5.91 0.87 -2.91
N GLN A 458 6.33 -0.33 -3.29
CA GLN A 458 5.71 -1.58 -2.82
C GLN A 458 5.82 -1.72 -1.30
N GLU A 459 6.97 -1.38 -0.69
CA GLU A 459 7.10 -1.38 0.76
C GLU A 459 6.16 -0.38 1.46
N ALA A 460 5.90 0.78 0.85
CA ALA A 460 4.95 1.77 1.38
C ALA A 460 3.52 1.24 1.39
N ILE A 461 3.20 0.34 0.47
CA ILE A 461 1.90 -0.28 0.27
C ILE A 461 1.77 -1.57 1.10
N MET A 462 2.88 -2.07 1.65
CA MET A 462 2.83 -3.22 2.56
C MET A 462 1.85 -2.89 3.68
N ARG A 463 0.67 -3.47 3.56
CA ARG A 463 -0.31 -3.44 4.65
C ARG A 463 0.39 -4.06 5.87
N LYS A 464 0.09 -3.57 7.09
CA LYS A 464 0.34 -4.41 8.27
C LYS A 464 -0.07 -5.81 7.85
N GLU A 465 0.78 -6.78 8.10
CA GLU A 465 0.28 -8.12 8.20
C GLU A 465 -0.75 -8.14 9.35
N GLY A 466 -1.91 -7.57 9.07
CA GLY A 466 -3.15 -7.98 9.68
C GLY A 466 -3.53 -9.34 9.15
N SER A 467 -2.82 -9.82 8.11
CA SER A 467 -2.98 -11.19 7.68
C SER A 467 -2.32 -12.11 8.70
N ALA A 468 -3.12 -13.00 9.24
CA ALA A 468 -2.65 -14.11 10.08
C ALA A 468 -1.72 -15.07 9.29
N PHE A 469 -1.54 -14.86 7.99
CA PHE A 469 -0.90 -15.78 7.05
C PHE A 469 0.53 -15.35 6.67
N PRO A 470 1.39 -16.26 6.17
CA PRO A 470 2.74 -15.96 5.69
C PRO A 470 2.69 -15.27 4.31
N VAL A 471 2.33 -13.99 4.30
CA VAL A 471 2.05 -13.22 3.07
C VAL A 471 3.24 -13.16 2.13
N SER A 472 4.47 -13.04 2.65
CA SER A 472 5.69 -13.03 1.82
C SER A 472 5.80 -14.33 1.03
N ASP A 473 5.74 -15.46 1.73
CA ASP A 473 5.92 -16.79 1.13
C ASP A 473 4.78 -17.12 0.14
N LEU A 474 3.55 -16.65 0.45
CA LEU A 474 2.41 -16.81 -0.46
C LEU A 474 2.53 -15.95 -1.71
N ARG A 475 3.11 -14.74 -1.62
CA ARG A 475 3.40 -13.90 -2.80
C ARG A 475 4.48 -14.52 -3.66
N ASP A 476 5.58 -14.94 -3.05
CA ASP A 476 6.67 -15.61 -3.75
C ASP A 476 6.15 -16.86 -4.48
N TYR A 477 5.30 -17.64 -3.80
CA TYR A 477 4.68 -18.80 -4.44
C TYR A 477 3.75 -18.43 -5.59
N LEU A 478 2.93 -17.39 -5.43
CA LEU A 478 2.05 -16.91 -6.49
C LEU A 478 2.84 -16.39 -7.69
N GLU A 479 4.00 -15.75 -7.46
CA GLU A 479 4.91 -15.29 -8.51
C GLU A 479 5.59 -16.45 -9.21
N ASP A 480 6.01 -17.48 -8.49
CA ASP A 480 6.62 -18.71 -9.05
C ASP A 480 5.66 -19.42 -10.01
N ILE A 481 4.37 -19.49 -9.66
CA ILE A 481 3.36 -20.13 -10.52
C ILE A 481 2.80 -19.21 -11.60
N ALA A 482 3.03 -17.89 -11.53
CA ALA A 482 2.45 -16.92 -12.48
C ALA A 482 2.88 -17.15 -13.94
N PRO A 483 4.14 -17.50 -14.27
CA PRO A 483 4.57 -17.82 -15.63
C PRO A 483 3.92 -19.09 -16.17
N GLU A 484 3.62 -20.05 -15.30
CA GLU A 484 3.02 -21.35 -15.60
C GLU A 484 1.51 -21.36 -15.31
N LEU A 485 0.91 -20.21 -15.05
CA LEU A 485 -0.45 -20.10 -14.53
C LEU A 485 -1.46 -20.82 -15.42
N ASN A 486 -1.36 -20.70 -16.73
CA ASN A 486 -2.24 -21.40 -17.67
C ASN A 486 -2.10 -22.91 -17.54
N THR A 487 -0.87 -23.43 -17.56
CA THR A 487 -0.59 -24.86 -17.40
C THR A 487 -1.04 -25.36 -16.02
N PHE A 488 -0.80 -24.57 -14.97
CA PHE A 488 -1.23 -24.87 -13.60
C PHE A 488 -2.75 -24.89 -13.49
N VAL A 489 -3.42 -23.94 -14.08
CA VAL A 489 -4.90 -23.84 -14.11
C VAL A 489 -5.52 -24.92 -14.99
N ASP A 490 -4.90 -25.25 -16.10
CA ASP A 490 -5.37 -26.29 -17.04
C ASP A 490 -5.16 -27.71 -16.50
N SER A 491 -4.41 -27.88 -15.40
CA SER A 491 -4.16 -29.16 -14.77
C SER A 491 -5.33 -29.68 -13.89
N HIS A 492 -6.46 -28.98 -13.81
CA HIS A 492 -7.63 -29.38 -13.04
C HIS A 492 -8.95 -29.13 -13.81
N TRP A 493 -10.05 -29.57 -13.26
CA TRP A 493 -11.33 -29.55 -13.93
C TRP A 493 -12.21 -28.39 -13.46
N VAL A 494 -12.83 -27.71 -14.40
CA VAL A 494 -13.82 -26.64 -14.16
C VAL A 494 -15.17 -27.06 -14.68
N GLY A 495 -16.22 -26.88 -13.88
CA GLY A 495 -17.56 -27.27 -14.30
C GLY A 495 -18.61 -27.22 -13.22
N SER A 496 -19.52 -28.19 -13.24
CA SER A 496 -20.61 -28.34 -12.30
C SER A 496 -20.89 -29.82 -11.99
N LEU A 497 -21.63 -30.04 -10.91
CA LEU A 497 -22.15 -31.36 -10.56
C LEU A 497 -23.63 -31.45 -10.95
N THR A 498 -24.03 -32.59 -11.51
CA THR A 498 -25.42 -32.93 -11.83
C THR A 498 -25.76 -34.28 -11.26
N TYR A 499 -27.06 -34.69 -11.35
CA TYR A 499 -27.47 -36.03 -11.02
C TYR A 499 -27.57 -36.89 -12.28
N ASP A 500 -27.17 -38.15 -12.18
CA ASP A 500 -27.41 -39.15 -13.21
C ASP A 500 -28.88 -39.67 -13.13
N GLU A 501 -29.24 -40.56 -14.04
CA GLU A 501 -30.59 -41.17 -14.10
C GLU A 501 -30.94 -41.96 -12.84
N LYS A 502 -29.96 -42.33 -12.04
CA LYS A 502 -30.12 -43.08 -10.78
C LYS A 502 -30.09 -42.19 -9.55
N GLY A 503 -29.91 -40.88 -9.71
CA GLY A 503 -29.83 -39.90 -8.64
C GLY A 503 -28.46 -39.79 -7.98
N PHE A 504 -27.38 -40.34 -8.58
CA PHE A 504 -26.01 -40.16 -8.10
C PHE A 504 -25.40 -38.89 -8.68
N THR A 505 -24.57 -38.24 -7.89
CA THR A 505 -23.82 -37.04 -8.35
C THR A 505 -22.81 -37.42 -9.39
N LYS A 506 -22.83 -36.70 -10.51
CA LYS A 506 -21.93 -36.86 -11.66
C LYS A 506 -21.28 -35.54 -12.03
N TRP A 507 -19.98 -35.60 -12.31
CA TRP A 507 -19.23 -34.46 -12.81
C TRP A 507 -19.59 -34.13 -14.27
N LEU A 508 -19.73 -32.81 -14.55
CA LEU A 508 -19.98 -32.26 -15.87
C LEU A 508 -18.97 -31.15 -16.14
N ASN A 509 -18.05 -31.38 -17.07
CA ASN A 509 -17.19 -30.32 -17.58
C ASN A 509 -18.04 -29.25 -18.26
N ASP A 510 -17.85 -28.00 -17.91
CA ASP A 510 -18.53 -26.88 -18.55
C ASP A 510 -17.57 -25.69 -18.73
N ASP A 511 -16.96 -25.64 -19.90
CA ASP A 511 -15.97 -24.61 -20.26
C ASP A 511 -16.57 -23.18 -20.33
N ARG A 512 -17.90 -23.07 -20.30
CA ARG A 512 -18.61 -21.77 -20.30
C ARG A 512 -18.65 -21.16 -18.91
N LYS A 513 -18.56 -21.97 -17.87
CA LYS A 513 -18.49 -21.51 -16.49
C LYS A 513 -17.06 -21.13 -16.14
N LYS A 514 -16.92 -20.00 -15.44
CA LYS A 514 -15.61 -19.47 -15.01
C LYS A 514 -15.56 -19.38 -13.48
N PRO A 515 -14.55 -19.97 -12.85
CA PRO A 515 -14.36 -19.81 -11.42
C PRO A 515 -13.94 -18.38 -11.11
N ILE A 516 -14.30 -17.91 -9.93
CA ILE A 516 -13.88 -16.60 -9.41
C ILE A 516 -12.52 -16.79 -8.76
N ARG A 517 -11.45 -16.33 -9.41
CA ARG A 517 -10.06 -16.43 -8.92
C ARG A 517 -9.47 -15.10 -8.48
N ASP A 518 -10.17 -13.98 -8.75
CA ASP A 518 -9.69 -12.64 -8.39
C ASP A 518 -10.23 -12.22 -7.04
N PHE A 519 -9.37 -11.55 -6.28
CA PHE A 519 -9.74 -10.93 -5.01
C PHE A 519 -9.15 -9.50 -4.94
N PRO A 520 -9.93 -8.48 -4.54
CA PRO A 520 -11.37 -8.52 -4.32
C PRO A 520 -12.16 -8.72 -5.64
N PHE A 521 -13.23 -9.53 -5.57
CA PHE A 521 -14.09 -9.73 -6.73
C PHE A 521 -14.88 -8.46 -7.04
N LYS A 522 -14.75 -7.98 -8.27
CA LYS A 522 -15.53 -6.83 -8.79
C LYS A 522 -16.27 -7.27 -10.02
N VAL A 523 -17.59 -7.12 -10.00
CA VAL A 523 -18.40 -7.33 -11.22
C VAL A 523 -18.03 -6.26 -12.23
N ARG A 524 -17.32 -6.65 -13.30
CA ARG A 524 -16.95 -5.79 -14.43
C ARG A 524 -17.62 -6.30 -15.70
N GLY A 525 -18.44 -5.44 -16.34
CA GLY A 525 -19.10 -5.78 -17.58
C GLY A 525 -20.03 -7.01 -17.44
N ASN A 526 -19.81 -8.05 -18.24
CA ASN A 526 -20.60 -9.29 -18.27
C ASN A 526 -20.07 -10.38 -17.32
N ALA A 527 -19.23 -10.07 -16.35
CA ALA A 527 -18.75 -11.07 -15.40
C ALA A 527 -19.91 -11.56 -14.52
N SER A 528 -20.17 -12.86 -14.56
CA SER A 528 -21.16 -13.51 -13.69
C SER A 528 -20.57 -13.70 -12.29
N SER A 529 -21.39 -13.48 -11.27
CA SER A 529 -21.04 -13.78 -9.88
C SER A 529 -21.31 -15.26 -9.54
N ASP A 530 -21.87 -16.06 -10.44
CA ASP A 530 -22.28 -17.44 -10.14
C ASP A 530 -21.10 -18.38 -9.84
N GLY A 531 -19.90 -18.06 -10.36
CA GLY A 531 -18.74 -18.91 -10.16
C GLY A 531 -18.82 -20.27 -10.87
N ALA A 532 -17.86 -21.15 -10.56
CA ALA A 532 -17.81 -22.53 -11.02
C ALA A 532 -17.15 -23.42 -9.96
N ILE A 533 -17.43 -24.73 -9.99
CA ILE A 533 -16.69 -25.69 -9.21
C ILE A 533 -15.33 -25.91 -9.88
N GLU A 534 -14.27 -25.86 -9.08
CA GLU A 534 -12.92 -26.29 -9.45
C GLU A 534 -12.59 -27.57 -8.71
N ILE A 535 -12.21 -28.62 -9.46
CA ILE A 535 -11.73 -29.87 -8.90
C ILE A 535 -10.23 -29.98 -9.20
N PHE A 536 -9.42 -29.97 -8.15
CA PHE A 536 -7.97 -30.15 -8.24
C PHE A 536 -7.58 -31.60 -8.25
N GLU A 537 -8.34 -32.44 -7.52
CA GLU A 537 -8.18 -33.90 -7.50
C GLU A 537 -9.54 -34.57 -7.42
N MET A 538 -9.77 -35.55 -8.28
CA MET A 538 -11.00 -36.34 -8.24
C MET A 538 -11.05 -37.23 -7.00
N PRO A 539 -12.26 -37.54 -6.45
CA PRO A 539 -12.36 -38.38 -5.27
C PRO A 539 -11.82 -39.80 -5.54
N ASN A 540 -10.96 -40.24 -4.65
CA ASN A 540 -10.42 -41.61 -4.70
C ASN A 540 -11.51 -42.59 -4.31
N LYS A 541 -11.54 -43.72 -5.00
CA LYS A 541 -12.51 -44.80 -4.84
C LYS A 541 -11.82 -46.08 -4.45
N ASP A 542 -12.53 -46.90 -3.66
CA ASP A 542 -12.11 -48.24 -3.33
C ASP A 542 -12.30 -49.20 -4.53
N ARG A 543 -12.00 -50.48 -4.31
CA ARG A 543 -12.12 -51.51 -5.35
C ARG A 543 -13.57 -51.72 -5.83
N ASP A 544 -14.56 -51.37 -5.02
CA ASP A 544 -15.97 -51.43 -5.33
C ASP A 544 -16.51 -50.17 -6.01
N GLY A 545 -15.64 -49.20 -6.25
CA GLY A 545 -15.98 -47.93 -6.90
C GLY A 545 -16.65 -46.91 -5.96
N LYS A 546 -16.60 -47.15 -4.64
CA LYS A 546 -17.13 -46.22 -3.64
C LYS A 546 -16.05 -45.30 -3.15
N VAL A 547 -16.41 -44.05 -2.91
CA VAL A 547 -15.51 -43.04 -2.29
C VAL A 547 -15.24 -43.45 -0.83
N PHE A 548 -13.97 -43.38 -0.40
CA PHE A 548 -13.57 -43.73 0.97
C PHE A 548 -14.34 -42.91 2.01
N GLN A 549 -14.79 -43.56 3.06
CA GLN A 549 -15.43 -42.90 4.22
C GLN A 549 -14.38 -42.18 5.07
N ASN A 550 -14.76 -41.05 5.65
CA ASN A 550 -13.94 -40.25 6.57
C ASN A 550 -12.61 -39.73 5.98
N ARG A 551 -12.41 -39.85 4.67
CA ARG A 551 -11.22 -39.33 3.99
C ARG A 551 -11.38 -37.83 3.70
N TYR A 552 -12.56 -37.39 3.30
CA TYR A 552 -12.80 -36.03 2.89
C TYR A 552 -13.65 -35.28 3.91
N ILE A 553 -13.26 -34.02 4.16
CA ILE A 553 -14.04 -33.04 4.93
C ILE A 553 -14.26 -31.81 4.10
N ALA A 554 -15.17 -30.95 4.48
CA ALA A 554 -15.36 -29.66 3.85
C ALA A 554 -15.63 -28.57 4.87
N GLY A 555 -15.26 -27.34 4.51
CA GLY A 555 -15.64 -26.12 5.22
C GLY A 555 -16.53 -25.26 4.34
N ILE A 556 -17.55 -24.66 4.94
CA ILE A 556 -18.58 -23.90 4.22
C ILE A 556 -18.78 -22.56 4.90
N ASP A 557 -18.65 -21.50 4.13
CA ASP A 557 -19.07 -20.14 4.50
C ASP A 557 -20.33 -19.79 3.70
N PRO A 558 -21.54 -19.94 4.31
CA PRO A 558 -22.81 -19.79 3.61
C PRO A 558 -23.29 -18.34 3.56
N VAL A 559 -24.23 -18.05 2.68
CA VAL A 559 -25.03 -16.83 2.62
C VAL A 559 -26.51 -17.18 2.75
N ASP A 560 -27.30 -16.37 3.45
CA ASP A 560 -28.72 -16.58 3.64
C ASP A 560 -29.61 -15.66 2.80
N ASN A 561 -29.03 -14.66 2.16
CA ASN A 561 -29.77 -13.70 1.35
C ASN A 561 -29.55 -13.97 -0.13
N ASP A 562 -30.59 -13.77 -0.91
CA ASP A 562 -30.49 -13.76 -2.37
C ASP A 562 -29.54 -12.64 -2.85
N TYR A 563 -29.17 -12.71 -4.14
CA TYR A 563 -28.18 -11.79 -4.71
C TYR A 563 -28.51 -10.33 -4.45
N THR A 564 -27.52 -9.59 -3.92
CA THR A 564 -27.52 -8.14 -3.80
C THR A 564 -26.22 -7.58 -4.36
N LEU A 565 -26.30 -6.49 -5.11
CA LEU A 565 -25.12 -5.78 -5.64
C LEU A 565 -24.17 -5.41 -4.48
N GLY A 566 -22.92 -5.93 -4.52
CA GLY A 566 -21.91 -5.69 -3.48
C GLY A 566 -21.99 -6.63 -2.27
N GLY A 567 -22.79 -7.69 -2.31
CA GLY A 567 -22.84 -8.70 -1.25
C GLY A 567 -21.62 -9.62 -1.25
N SER A 568 -21.34 -10.24 -0.09
CA SER A 568 -20.36 -11.32 0.09
C SER A 568 -20.59 -12.44 -0.89
N LEU A 569 -19.53 -13.12 -1.30
CA LEU A 569 -19.63 -14.43 -1.95
C LEU A 569 -19.94 -15.52 -0.91
N ALA A 570 -20.29 -16.69 -1.37
CA ALA A 570 -20.36 -17.90 -0.57
C ALA A 570 -19.25 -18.85 -1.01
N SER A 571 -18.71 -19.64 -0.09
CA SER A 571 -17.59 -20.53 -0.40
C SER A 571 -17.73 -21.89 0.26
N ILE A 572 -17.35 -22.95 -0.46
CA ILE A 572 -17.11 -24.29 0.06
C ILE A 572 -15.77 -24.78 -0.43
N ILE A 573 -14.97 -25.32 0.50
CA ILE A 573 -13.67 -25.94 0.22
C ILE A 573 -13.71 -27.38 0.69
N VAL A 574 -13.32 -28.32 -0.19
CA VAL A 574 -13.19 -29.74 0.13
C VAL A 574 -11.72 -30.09 0.34
N PHE A 575 -11.44 -30.84 1.39
CA PHE A 575 -10.10 -31.14 1.86
C PHE A 575 -9.91 -32.66 2.04
N ASP A 576 -8.80 -33.19 1.56
CA ASP A 576 -8.43 -34.60 1.72
C ASP A 576 -7.56 -34.77 2.97
N LEU A 577 -8.08 -35.44 3.98
CA LEU A 577 -7.38 -35.68 5.24
C LEU A 577 -6.15 -36.60 5.09
N TRP A 578 -6.10 -37.46 4.09
CA TRP A 578 -4.99 -38.39 3.91
C TRP A 578 -3.78 -37.73 3.23
N THR A 579 -4.05 -36.84 2.29
CA THR A 579 -2.98 -36.13 1.55
C THR A 579 -2.73 -34.73 2.09
N ASP A 580 -3.52 -34.29 3.07
CA ASP A 580 -3.43 -33.00 3.77
C ASP A 580 -3.43 -31.80 2.81
N LYS A 581 -4.39 -31.78 1.84
CA LYS A 581 -4.51 -30.72 0.83
C LYS A 581 -5.94 -30.44 0.38
N ILE A 582 -6.12 -29.26 -0.20
CA ILE A 582 -7.37 -28.84 -0.84
C ILE A 582 -7.53 -29.61 -2.15
N VAL A 583 -8.69 -30.27 -2.35
CA VAL A 583 -8.99 -31.09 -3.54
C VAL A 583 -10.10 -30.52 -4.41
N ALA A 584 -10.97 -29.67 -3.89
CA ALA A 584 -11.98 -28.96 -4.68
C ALA A 584 -12.46 -27.69 -3.97
N GLU A 585 -12.98 -26.76 -4.74
CA GLU A 585 -13.64 -25.56 -4.23
C GLU A 585 -14.79 -25.10 -5.12
N TYR A 586 -15.69 -24.33 -4.52
CA TYR A 586 -16.61 -23.46 -5.23
C TYR A 586 -16.71 -22.16 -4.45
N THR A 587 -16.60 -21.05 -5.17
CA THR A 587 -16.85 -19.71 -4.63
C THR A 587 -17.68 -18.93 -5.64
N GLY A 588 -18.79 -18.37 -5.18
CA GLY A 588 -19.71 -17.63 -6.03
C GLY A 588 -20.88 -17.01 -5.27
N ARG A 589 -21.65 -16.22 -5.98
CA ARG A 589 -22.90 -15.63 -5.51
C ARG A 589 -23.99 -15.86 -6.54
N PRO A 590 -24.64 -17.04 -6.55
CA PRO A 590 -25.77 -17.29 -7.42
C PRO A 590 -26.97 -16.41 -7.06
N MET A 591 -27.96 -16.32 -7.94
CA MET A 591 -29.11 -15.44 -7.75
C MET A 591 -29.93 -15.83 -6.53
N MET A 592 -30.05 -17.13 -6.25
CA MET A 592 -30.76 -17.65 -5.08
C MET A 592 -29.78 -18.39 -4.16
N ALA A 593 -29.92 -18.20 -2.86
CA ALA A 593 -29.08 -18.86 -1.86
C ALA A 593 -29.22 -20.41 -1.93
N ASP A 594 -30.38 -20.91 -2.28
CA ASP A 594 -30.66 -22.33 -2.45
C ASP A 594 -29.79 -23.00 -3.54
N GLU A 595 -29.38 -22.27 -4.58
CA GLU A 595 -28.47 -22.79 -5.62
C GLU A 595 -27.06 -23.07 -5.05
N PHE A 596 -26.61 -22.24 -4.12
CA PHE A 596 -25.37 -22.49 -3.37
C PHE A 596 -25.49 -23.70 -2.46
N TYR A 597 -26.61 -23.82 -1.72
CA TYR A 597 -26.85 -24.95 -0.81
C TYR A 597 -26.92 -26.28 -1.58
N GLU A 598 -27.54 -26.25 -2.74
CA GLU A 598 -27.58 -27.41 -3.64
C GLU A 598 -26.18 -27.77 -4.17
N THR A 599 -25.34 -26.78 -4.48
CA THR A 599 -23.97 -27.00 -4.88
C THR A 599 -23.16 -27.65 -3.75
N CYS A 600 -23.36 -27.20 -2.52
CA CYS A 600 -22.76 -27.81 -1.34
C CYS A 600 -23.20 -29.26 -1.16
N LEU A 601 -24.50 -29.54 -1.25
CA LEU A 601 -25.06 -30.89 -1.13
C LEU A 601 -24.45 -31.85 -2.17
N ARG A 602 -24.33 -31.40 -3.43
CA ARG A 602 -23.72 -32.20 -4.50
C ARG A 602 -22.23 -32.43 -4.28
N LEU A 603 -21.48 -31.43 -3.86
CA LEU A 603 -20.05 -31.57 -3.57
C LEU A 603 -19.78 -32.52 -2.40
N LEU A 604 -20.52 -32.38 -1.30
CA LEU A 604 -20.38 -33.25 -0.16
C LEU A 604 -20.76 -34.71 -0.51
N THR A 605 -21.80 -34.90 -1.33
CA THR A 605 -22.18 -36.22 -1.81
C THR A 605 -21.13 -36.81 -2.75
N PHE A 606 -20.58 -35.99 -3.68
CA PHE A 606 -19.58 -36.43 -4.66
C PHE A 606 -18.29 -36.92 -4.03
N TYR A 607 -17.83 -36.24 -2.97
CA TYR A 607 -16.64 -36.62 -2.21
C TYR A 607 -16.92 -37.53 -1.02
N ASN A 608 -18.20 -37.87 -0.73
CA ASN A 608 -18.59 -38.55 0.52
C ASN A 608 -17.99 -37.82 1.74
N ALA A 609 -18.04 -36.48 1.73
CA ALA A 609 -17.42 -35.61 2.71
C ALA A 609 -18.43 -35.19 3.79
N GLN A 610 -17.91 -34.90 4.99
CA GLN A 610 -18.70 -34.20 6.03
C GLN A 610 -18.30 -32.70 6.02
N GLY A 611 -19.32 -31.82 5.94
CA GLY A 611 -19.14 -30.38 5.90
C GLY A 611 -19.31 -29.74 7.27
N ASN A 612 -18.29 -29.02 7.76
CA ASN A 612 -18.43 -28.07 8.84
C ASN A 612 -18.78 -26.70 8.25
N TYR A 613 -19.68 -25.96 8.84
CA TYR A 613 -20.17 -24.70 8.31
C TYR A 613 -20.37 -23.67 9.41
N GLU A 614 -20.29 -22.38 9.02
CA GLU A 614 -20.67 -21.29 9.92
C GLU A 614 -22.16 -21.31 10.20
N ASN A 615 -22.54 -21.67 11.42
CA ASN A 615 -23.96 -21.87 11.79
C ASN A 615 -24.64 -20.63 12.37
N ASN A 616 -24.05 -19.45 12.21
CA ASN A 616 -24.70 -18.18 12.56
C ASN A 616 -25.93 -17.90 11.70
N LEU A 617 -25.97 -18.50 10.51
CA LEU A 617 -27.06 -18.45 9.54
C LEU A 617 -27.78 -19.81 9.51
N LYS A 618 -29.07 -19.79 9.25
CA LYS A 618 -29.91 -21.01 9.33
C LYS A 618 -30.33 -21.62 7.99
N GLY A 619 -30.10 -20.91 6.89
CA GLY A 619 -30.56 -21.31 5.57
C GLY A 619 -30.00 -22.66 5.13
N LEU A 620 -28.68 -22.84 5.22
CA LEU A 620 -28.01 -24.07 4.84
C LEU A 620 -28.54 -25.27 5.65
N PHE A 621 -28.67 -25.16 6.99
CA PHE A 621 -29.20 -26.20 7.84
C PHE A 621 -30.64 -26.58 7.45
N SER A 622 -31.48 -25.57 7.20
CA SER A 622 -32.88 -25.81 6.81
C SER A 622 -32.98 -26.53 5.48
N TYR A 623 -32.14 -26.13 4.51
CA TYR A 623 -32.07 -26.75 3.20
C TYR A 623 -31.68 -28.23 3.30
N PHE A 624 -30.60 -28.55 4.02
CA PHE A 624 -30.14 -29.93 4.23
C PHE A 624 -31.15 -30.77 5.05
N SER A 625 -31.86 -30.18 6.00
CA SER A 625 -32.93 -30.83 6.74
C SER A 625 -34.09 -31.22 5.81
N ASN A 626 -34.52 -30.31 4.95
CA ASN A 626 -35.61 -30.54 4.01
C ASN A 626 -35.27 -31.61 2.94
N HIS A 627 -33.97 -31.80 2.65
CA HIS A 627 -33.50 -32.84 1.74
C HIS A 627 -33.04 -34.13 2.43
N ASN A 628 -33.32 -34.30 3.73
CA ASN A 628 -32.87 -35.46 4.54
C ASN A 628 -31.36 -35.71 4.50
N ALA A 629 -30.55 -34.66 4.34
CA ALA A 629 -29.10 -34.68 4.11
C ALA A 629 -28.27 -34.22 5.32
N LEU A 630 -28.89 -34.09 6.50
CA LEU A 630 -28.18 -33.63 7.72
C LEU A 630 -26.99 -34.51 8.12
N TYR A 631 -26.92 -35.74 7.64
CA TYR A 631 -25.79 -36.66 7.88
C TYR A 631 -24.50 -36.19 7.17
N LEU A 632 -24.60 -35.36 6.15
CA LEU A 632 -23.47 -34.76 5.47
C LEU A 632 -22.91 -33.54 6.22
N LEU A 633 -23.64 -32.98 7.17
CA LEU A 633 -23.16 -31.89 8.00
C LEU A 633 -22.50 -32.44 9.27
N ALA A 634 -21.30 -31.91 9.57
CA ALA A 634 -20.58 -32.29 10.79
C ALA A 634 -21.29 -31.78 12.03
N ASP A 635 -21.19 -32.53 13.13
CA ASP A 635 -21.56 -32.02 14.44
C ASP A 635 -20.58 -30.93 14.88
N SER A 636 -21.00 -30.09 15.82
CA SER A 636 -20.13 -29.06 16.37
C SER A 636 -18.84 -29.68 16.92
N PRO A 637 -17.65 -29.24 16.45
CA PRO A 637 -16.36 -29.83 16.81
C PRO A 637 -16.11 -29.81 18.31
N ASP A 638 -15.71 -30.95 18.89
CA ASP A 638 -15.45 -31.11 20.32
C ASP A 638 -14.24 -30.30 20.78
N ILE A 639 -13.27 -30.05 19.90
CA ILE A 639 -12.08 -29.22 20.17
C ILE A 639 -12.46 -27.85 20.72
N LEU A 640 -13.55 -27.24 20.27
CA LEU A 640 -14.00 -25.92 20.72
C LEU A 640 -14.48 -25.94 22.18
N ARG A 641 -14.98 -27.06 22.65
CA ARG A 641 -15.35 -27.28 24.06
C ARG A 641 -14.14 -27.61 24.92
N ASP A 642 -13.27 -28.46 24.41
CA ASP A 642 -12.04 -28.87 25.10
C ASP A 642 -11.09 -27.69 25.34
N MET A 643 -11.05 -26.72 24.45
CA MET A 643 -10.25 -25.48 24.59
C MET A 643 -10.99 -24.35 25.33
N GLU A 644 -12.16 -24.60 25.90
CA GLU A 644 -13.01 -23.61 26.60
C GLU A 644 -13.38 -22.36 25.75
N ILE A 645 -13.20 -22.44 24.45
CA ILE A 645 -13.50 -21.33 23.52
C ILE A 645 -15.01 -21.09 23.47
N VAL A 646 -15.81 -22.15 23.64
CA VAL A 646 -17.25 -22.04 23.66
C VAL A 646 -17.77 -22.64 24.96
N LYS A 647 -18.51 -21.84 25.75
CA LYS A 647 -19.12 -22.31 26.99
C LYS A 647 -20.19 -23.39 26.71
N SER A 648 -20.11 -24.49 27.43
CA SER A 648 -20.97 -25.67 27.26
C SER A 648 -22.49 -25.40 27.37
N THR A 649 -22.89 -24.30 27.97
CA THR A 649 -24.28 -23.88 28.15
C THR A 649 -24.96 -23.29 26.92
N LEU A 650 -24.21 -22.95 25.86
CA LEU A 650 -24.76 -22.33 24.64
C LEU A 650 -25.13 -23.35 23.55
N TYR A 651 -24.72 -24.61 23.70
CA TYR A 651 -25.05 -25.68 22.78
C TYR A 651 -25.83 -26.79 23.52
N GLY A 652 -27.12 -26.89 23.21
CA GLY A 652 -27.85 -28.11 23.50
C GLY A 652 -27.14 -29.28 22.82
N ASN A 653 -27.13 -30.45 23.43
CA ASN A 653 -26.55 -31.66 22.89
C ASN A 653 -26.91 -31.87 21.42
N ARG A 654 -25.92 -31.75 20.52
CA ARG A 654 -25.91 -31.98 19.05
C ARG A 654 -26.36 -30.83 18.14
N SER A 655 -25.75 -29.67 18.22
CA SER A 655 -25.83 -28.67 17.12
C SER A 655 -24.91 -29.07 15.99
N LYS A 656 -25.37 -28.87 14.74
CA LYS A 656 -24.54 -29.00 13.53
C LYS A 656 -23.74 -27.75 13.27
N GLY A 657 -22.52 -27.89 12.76
CA GLY A 657 -21.66 -26.78 12.36
C GLY A 657 -20.96 -26.05 13.52
N THR A 658 -20.31 -24.96 13.21
CA THR A 658 -19.53 -24.15 14.15
C THR A 658 -20.10 -22.73 14.25
N ARG A 659 -20.34 -22.27 15.49
CA ARG A 659 -20.72 -20.88 15.71
C ARG A 659 -19.48 -20.02 15.71
N THR A 660 -19.46 -19.01 14.84
CA THR A 660 -18.33 -18.11 14.67
C THR A 660 -18.35 -17.03 15.74
N THR A 661 -17.29 -16.97 16.54
CA THR A 661 -16.95 -15.93 17.50
C THR A 661 -15.55 -15.41 17.17
N GLN A 662 -15.10 -14.32 17.79
CA GLN A 662 -13.76 -13.77 17.58
C GLN A 662 -12.66 -14.80 17.95
N GLU A 663 -12.87 -15.59 19.00
CA GLU A 663 -11.96 -16.64 19.43
C GLU A 663 -11.90 -17.78 18.43
N VAL A 664 -13.04 -18.20 17.87
CA VAL A 664 -13.12 -19.24 16.83
C VAL A 664 -12.43 -18.79 15.56
N ILE A 665 -12.65 -17.54 15.14
CA ILE A 665 -11.94 -16.94 13.98
C ILE A 665 -10.43 -16.95 14.22
N LYS A 666 -9.98 -16.52 15.38
CA LYS A 666 -8.55 -16.50 15.73
C LYS A 666 -7.95 -17.90 15.71
N LEU A 667 -8.67 -18.90 16.27
CA LEU A 667 -8.25 -20.31 16.23
C LEU A 667 -8.12 -20.77 14.77
N GLY A 668 -9.15 -20.58 13.95
CA GLY A 668 -9.14 -20.98 12.55
C GLY A 668 -7.96 -20.42 11.77
N LYS A 669 -7.65 -19.11 11.96
CA LYS A 669 -6.48 -18.48 11.32
C LYS A 669 -5.16 -19.06 11.81
N THR A 670 -5.04 -19.34 13.10
CA THR A 670 -3.86 -19.97 13.68
C THR A 670 -3.62 -21.37 13.08
N LEU A 671 -4.67 -22.19 13.00
CA LEU A 671 -4.60 -23.54 12.44
C LEU A 671 -4.26 -23.52 10.93
N GLN A 672 -4.85 -22.59 10.15
CA GLN A 672 -4.51 -22.42 8.74
C GLN A 672 -3.02 -22.05 8.56
N ARG A 673 -2.53 -21.09 9.35
CA ARG A 673 -1.12 -20.68 9.30
C ARG A 673 -0.18 -21.84 9.65
N GLN A 674 -0.47 -22.58 10.72
CA GLN A 674 0.31 -23.75 11.11
C GLN A 674 0.34 -24.78 9.98
N TRP A 675 -0.81 -25.11 9.42
CA TRP A 675 -0.92 -26.02 8.28
C TRP A 675 -0.08 -25.54 7.08
N MET A 676 -0.16 -24.27 6.72
CA MET A 676 0.62 -23.70 5.60
C MET A 676 2.12 -23.85 5.78
N LEU A 677 2.60 -23.66 7.01
CA LEU A 677 4.04 -23.69 7.34
C LEU A 677 4.56 -25.10 7.63
N THR A 678 3.66 -26.07 7.86
CA THR A 678 4.07 -27.45 8.12
C THR A 678 4.77 -28.05 6.90
N PRO A 679 6.01 -28.58 7.06
CA PRO A 679 6.73 -29.21 5.98
C PRO A 679 6.08 -30.54 5.59
N TYR A 680 6.03 -30.80 4.30
CA TYR A 680 5.65 -32.06 3.69
C TYR A 680 6.84 -32.66 2.97
N GLU A 681 7.12 -33.93 3.18
CA GLU A 681 8.18 -34.64 2.51
C GLU A 681 7.68 -35.19 1.17
N GLU A 682 8.25 -34.71 0.07
CA GLU A 682 7.95 -35.18 -1.29
C GLU A 682 9.19 -35.86 -1.88
N GLU A 683 9.02 -37.07 -2.36
CA GLU A 683 10.06 -37.76 -3.12
C GLU A 683 9.99 -37.31 -4.58
N ARG A 684 11.08 -36.71 -5.06
CA ARG A 684 11.24 -36.36 -6.46
C ARG A 684 12.39 -37.15 -7.06
N TYR A 685 12.13 -37.70 -8.23
CA TYR A 685 13.20 -38.34 -9.04
C TYR A 685 13.96 -37.23 -9.75
N ASP A 686 15.25 -37.14 -9.47
CA ASP A 686 16.15 -36.22 -10.16
C ASP A 686 16.69 -36.91 -11.40
N GLU A 687 16.35 -36.40 -12.57
CA GLU A 687 16.77 -36.95 -13.86
C GLU A 687 18.29 -36.77 -14.10
N GLU A 688 18.95 -35.79 -13.50
CA GLU A 688 20.38 -35.53 -13.65
C GLU A 688 21.21 -36.51 -12.81
N THR A 689 20.79 -36.78 -11.59
CA THR A 689 21.53 -37.70 -10.68
C THR A 689 21.02 -39.14 -10.75
N SER A 690 19.85 -39.37 -11.36
CA SER A 690 19.14 -40.65 -11.36
C SER A 690 18.84 -41.19 -9.94
N GLU A 691 18.73 -40.32 -8.97
CA GLU A 691 18.42 -40.65 -7.57
C GLU A 691 17.07 -40.06 -7.15
N THR A 692 16.40 -40.72 -6.23
CA THR A 692 15.20 -40.18 -5.60
C THR A 692 15.63 -39.29 -4.44
N ILE A 693 15.32 -37.99 -4.53
CA ILE A 693 15.64 -37.01 -3.50
C ILE A 693 14.35 -36.69 -2.71
N THR A 694 14.43 -36.79 -1.39
CA THR A 694 13.35 -36.35 -0.50
C THR A 694 13.47 -34.85 -0.27
N MET A 695 12.49 -34.08 -0.73
CA MET A 695 12.43 -32.65 -0.53
C MET A 695 11.38 -32.31 0.53
N SER A 696 11.74 -31.47 1.47
CA SER A 696 10.79 -30.92 2.47
C SER A 696 10.19 -29.63 1.93
N ILE A 697 8.91 -29.63 1.63
CA ILE A 697 8.19 -28.50 1.02
C ILE A 697 7.06 -28.06 1.98
N PRO A 698 6.93 -26.77 2.31
CA PRO A 698 5.81 -26.31 3.13
C PRO A 698 4.47 -26.50 2.40
N ASN A 699 3.42 -26.85 3.13
CA ASN A 699 2.08 -27.10 2.57
C ASN A 699 1.55 -25.93 1.72
N LEU A 700 1.93 -24.69 2.05
CA LEU A 700 1.53 -23.52 1.25
C LEU A 700 1.89 -23.65 -0.25
N ARG A 701 3.00 -24.32 -0.59
CA ARG A 701 3.41 -24.55 -1.97
C ARG A 701 2.66 -25.70 -2.66
N ARG A 702 1.73 -26.34 -1.95
CA ARG A 702 0.83 -27.39 -2.47
C ARG A 702 -0.59 -26.87 -2.72
N ILE A 703 -0.85 -25.59 -2.39
CA ILE A 703 -2.16 -24.96 -2.57
C ILE A 703 -2.39 -24.67 -4.06
N ARG A 704 -3.43 -25.25 -4.65
CA ARG A 704 -3.82 -25.04 -6.05
C ARG A 704 -4.92 -24.00 -6.23
N SER A 705 -5.59 -23.59 -5.16
CA SER A 705 -6.60 -22.55 -5.17
C SER A 705 -5.96 -21.17 -5.22
N ILE A 706 -5.92 -20.55 -6.39
CA ILE A 706 -5.40 -19.20 -6.61
C ILE A 706 -6.25 -18.15 -5.88
N GLY A 707 -7.57 -18.33 -5.87
CA GLY A 707 -8.48 -17.43 -5.15
C GLY A 707 -8.19 -17.43 -3.65
N TYR A 708 -7.96 -18.57 -3.05
CA TYR A 708 -7.62 -18.69 -1.63
C TYR A 708 -6.27 -18.07 -1.30
N ILE A 709 -5.23 -18.28 -2.14
CA ILE A 709 -3.93 -17.61 -1.97
C ILE A 709 -4.09 -16.09 -1.97
N LYS A 710 -4.84 -15.55 -2.93
CA LYS A 710 -5.08 -14.10 -3.05
C LYS A 710 -5.85 -13.55 -1.85
N GLU A 711 -6.86 -14.28 -1.35
CA GLU A 711 -7.60 -13.92 -0.14
C GLU A 711 -6.70 -13.95 1.10
N CYS A 712 -5.85 -14.96 1.28
CA CYS A 712 -4.88 -15.02 2.38
C CYS A 712 -3.88 -13.86 2.36
N ILE A 713 -3.38 -13.49 1.17
CA ILE A 713 -2.49 -12.33 1.01
C ILE A 713 -3.19 -11.02 1.40
N ALA A 714 -4.47 -10.89 1.06
CA ALA A 714 -5.24 -9.67 1.31
C ALA A 714 -5.95 -9.64 2.66
N TRP A 715 -6.00 -10.78 3.37
CA TRP A 715 -6.78 -10.92 4.59
C TRP A 715 -6.37 -9.91 5.67
N ASN A 716 -7.36 -9.28 6.25
CA ASN A 716 -7.27 -8.55 7.51
C ASN A 716 -8.65 -8.63 8.21
N PRO A 717 -8.76 -8.28 9.51
CA PRO A 717 -10.01 -8.37 10.26
C PRO A 717 -11.19 -7.58 9.68
N ASP A 718 -10.92 -6.56 8.86
CA ASP A 718 -11.92 -5.63 8.32
C ASP A 718 -12.36 -5.99 6.90
N ILE A 719 -11.71 -6.98 6.28
CA ILE A 719 -12.03 -7.42 4.91
C ILE A 719 -12.74 -8.77 4.96
N ASN A 720 -13.85 -8.85 4.23
CA ASN A 720 -14.53 -10.11 4.05
C ASN A 720 -13.75 -11.02 3.08
N THR A 721 -13.47 -12.25 3.53
CA THR A 721 -12.70 -13.26 2.80
C THR A 721 -13.40 -14.61 2.93
N ASP A 722 -14.24 -14.92 1.94
CA ASP A 722 -15.18 -16.04 2.02
C ASP A 722 -14.48 -17.41 1.99
N ARG A 723 -13.41 -17.56 1.19
CA ARG A 723 -12.59 -18.80 1.17
C ARG A 723 -11.81 -19.01 2.45
N VAL A 724 -11.25 -17.94 3.00
CA VAL A 724 -10.51 -18.00 4.26
C VAL A 724 -11.44 -18.38 5.41
N SER A 725 -12.69 -17.89 5.41
CA SER A 725 -13.72 -18.28 6.39
C SER A 725 -14.12 -19.75 6.20
N ALA A 726 -14.34 -20.19 4.97
CA ALA A 726 -14.61 -21.61 4.69
C ALA A 726 -13.44 -22.50 5.16
N MET A 727 -12.19 -22.07 4.95
CA MET A 727 -11.02 -22.82 5.38
C MET A 727 -10.83 -22.84 6.90
N ASP A 728 -11.31 -21.83 7.65
CA ASP A 728 -11.40 -21.92 9.12
C ASP A 728 -12.23 -23.14 9.55
N MET A 729 -13.36 -23.35 8.89
CA MET A 729 -14.24 -24.48 9.17
C MET A 729 -13.58 -25.81 8.82
N VAL A 730 -12.79 -25.86 7.74
CA VAL A 730 -11.97 -27.04 7.38
C VAL A 730 -10.97 -27.34 8.48
N MET A 731 -10.14 -26.36 8.86
CA MET A 731 -9.04 -26.59 9.79
C MET A 731 -9.51 -26.96 11.20
N ILE A 732 -10.58 -26.35 11.67
CA ILE A 732 -11.20 -26.72 12.97
C ILE A 732 -11.71 -28.17 12.95
N LEU A 733 -12.37 -28.59 11.86
CA LEU A 733 -12.85 -29.97 11.74
C LEU A 733 -11.70 -30.97 11.57
N ARG A 734 -10.63 -30.59 10.84
CA ARG A 734 -9.40 -31.36 10.68
C ARG A 734 -8.77 -31.69 12.05
N GLU A 735 -8.59 -30.67 12.89
CA GLU A 735 -8.02 -30.86 14.23
C GLU A 735 -8.93 -31.68 15.14
N ASP A 736 -10.24 -31.48 15.04
CA ASP A 736 -11.22 -32.30 15.79
C ASP A 736 -11.12 -33.77 15.42
N ARG A 737 -10.93 -34.09 14.12
CA ARG A 737 -10.76 -35.47 13.65
C ARG A 737 -9.45 -36.10 14.13
N ALA A 738 -8.35 -35.34 14.11
CA ALA A 738 -7.08 -35.80 14.64
C ALA A 738 -7.15 -36.15 16.12
N LYS A 739 -7.76 -35.31 16.95
CA LYS A 739 -7.95 -35.56 18.37
C LYS A 739 -8.88 -36.74 18.67
N MET A 740 -9.91 -36.99 17.86
CA MET A 740 -10.77 -38.15 18.01
C MET A 740 -10.01 -39.46 17.83
N ILE A 741 -9.02 -39.48 16.92
CA ILE A 741 -8.21 -40.68 16.69
C ILE A 741 -7.26 -40.91 17.85
N ASP A 742 -6.61 -39.87 18.37
CA ASP A 742 -5.74 -39.97 19.56
C ASP A 742 -6.54 -40.44 20.78
N LYS A 743 -7.72 -39.89 21.05
CA LYS A 743 -8.60 -40.36 22.15
C LYS A 743 -9.04 -41.82 22.01
N TYR A 744 -9.26 -42.31 20.78
CA TYR A 744 -9.63 -43.70 20.54
C TYR A 744 -8.46 -44.65 20.81
N GLU A 745 -7.23 -44.27 20.53
CA GLU A 745 -6.05 -45.09 20.80
C GLU A 745 -5.59 -45.03 22.26
N ASP A 746 -5.71 -43.91 22.94
CA ASP A 746 -5.44 -43.80 24.37
C ASP A 746 -6.38 -44.66 25.22
N ASN A 747 -7.66 -44.78 24.82
CA ASN A 747 -8.58 -45.71 25.45
C ASN A 747 -8.25 -47.18 25.18
N LYS A 748 -7.45 -47.53 24.18
CA LYS A 748 -6.91 -48.86 23.92
C LYS A 748 -5.65 -49.16 24.73
N ASN A 749 -4.90 -48.18 25.12
CA ASN A 749 -3.67 -48.27 25.93
C ASN A 749 -3.92 -47.58 27.27
N GLU A 750 -4.55 -48.27 28.24
CA GLU A 750 -4.66 -47.79 29.62
C GLU A 750 -3.28 -47.59 30.24
N ASN A 751 -2.64 -46.53 30.01
CA ASN A 751 -1.59 -45.90 30.85
C ASN A 751 -0.65 -45.02 30.01
N VAL A 752 -0.97 -43.77 29.90
CA VAL A 752 0.06 -42.67 29.86
C VAL A 752 -0.61 -41.31 30.09
N ASN A 753 -0.34 -40.69 31.19
CA ASN A 753 -0.59 -39.27 31.47
C ASN A 753 0.38 -38.44 30.65
N THR A 754 -0.12 -37.62 29.78
CA THR A 754 0.68 -36.54 29.18
C THR A 754 -0.04 -35.23 29.26
N PHE A 755 0.63 -34.27 29.88
CA PHE A 755 0.28 -32.85 29.94
C PHE A 755 0.64 -32.15 28.62
N PHE A 756 -0.22 -31.27 28.14
CA PHE A 756 -0.07 -30.53 26.90
C PHE A 756 0.23 -29.05 27.13
N HIS A 757 1.30 -28.58 26.57
CA HIS A 757 1.56 -27.18 26.28
C HIS A 757 2.57 -27.12 25.14
N ASP A 758 2.13 -26.76 23.95
CA ASP A 758 2.90 -26.00 22.92
C ASP A 758 2.21 -26.07 21.56
N ASP A 759 2.29 -24.99 20.80
CA ASP A 759 1.68 -24.81 19.47
C ASP A 759 2.21 -25.82 18.42
N GLU A 760 3.40 -26.37 18.57
CA GLU A 760 3.96 -27.45 17.74
C GLU A 760 3.20 -28.79 17.85
N PHE A 761 2.36 -28.93 18.84
CA PHE A 761 1.68 -30.17 19.18
C PHE A 761 0.55 -30.51 18.20
N LEU A 762 -0.18 -29.51 17.71
CA LEU A 762 -1.36 -29.73 16.87
C LEU A 762 -1.01 -30.37 15.52
N ASP A 763 -0.01 -29.85 14.80
CA ASP A 763 0.38 -30.41 13.51
C ASP A 763 1.17 -31.72 13.60
N SER A 764 2.00 -31.89 14.64
CA SER A 764 2.69 -33.17 14.87
C SER A 764 1.74 -34.33 15.17
N ASN A 765 0.63 -34.05 15.84
CA ASN A 765 -0.42 -35.05 16.10
C ASN A 765 -1.23 -35.42 14.86
N TRP A 766 -1.47 -34.46 13.98
CA TRP A 766 -2.13 -34.75 12.73
C TRP A 766 -1.31 -35.72 11.87
N GLN A 767 -0.03 -35.50 11.69
CA GLN A 767 0.85 -36.40 10.95
C GLN A 767 0.91 -37.80 11.58
N LYS A 768 0.97 -37.87 12.93
CA LYS A 768 0.87 -39.14 13.67
C LYS A 768 -0.46 -39.82 13.47
N ALA A 769 -1.55 -39.06 13.46
CA ALA A 769 -2.89 -39.59 13.25
C ALA A 769 -3.06 -40.20 11.85
N VAL A 770 -2.55 -39.50 10.81
CA VAL A 770 -2.55 -39.99 9.43
C VAL A 770 -1.70 -41.26 9.28
N ALA A 771 -0.51 -41.31 9.87
CA ALA A 771 0.35 -42.47 9.86
C ALA A 771 -0.31 -43.68 10.55
N LYS A 772 -1.06 -43.46 11.62
CA LYS A 772 -1.81 -44.50 12.36
C LYS A 772 -3.06 -45.00 11.63
N MET A 773 -3.66 -44.15 10.74
CA MET A 773 -4.75 -44.61 9.86
C MET A 773 -4.28 -45.54 8.74
N GLY A 774 -3.00 -45.91 8.67
CA GLY A 774 -2.43 -46.78 7.64
C GLY A 774 -2.23 -46.11 6.30
N GLY A 775 -2.27 -44.78 6.32
CA GLY A 775 -1.90 -44.00 5.15
C GLY A 775 -0.39 -43.72 5.14
N ASP A 776 0.37 -44.48 4.36
CA ASP A 776 1.63 -43.97 3.90
C ASP A 776 1.34 -42.71 3.09
N ALA A 777 1.85 -41.57 3.49
CA ALA A 777 1.65 -40.30 2.78
C ALA A 777 2.15 -40.37 1.32
N ASN A 778 2.96 -41.38 1.01
CA ASN A 778 3.59 -41.56 -0.28
C ASN A 778 3.05 -42.71 -1.16
N ASN A 779 2.26 -43.65 -0.60
CA ASN A 779 1.72 -44.73 -1.41
C ASN A 779 0.21 -44.90 -1.18
N GLY A 780 -0.59 -44.61 -2.17
CA GLY A 780 -2.03 -44.87 -2.20
C GLY A 780 -2.40 -46.35 -2.12
N PHE A 781 -1.69 -47.17 -1.34
CA PHE A 781 -1.94 -48.57 -1.12
C PHE A 781 -1.61 -48.99 0.33
N GLY A 782 -2.59 -48.96 1.19
CA GLY A 782 -2.54 -49.59 2.51
C GLY A 782 -3.92 -50.11 2.87
N MET A 783 -4.08 -51.39 2.80
CA MET A 783 -5.31 -52.07 3.24
C MET A 783 -5.62 -51.78 4.72
N ILE A 784 -6.78 -51.34 5.03
CA ILE A 784 -7.79 -52.06 5.81
C ILE A 784 -9.13 -51.46 5.47
#